data_e7b80e8aba7fede2bd8306f8c3a60696
#
_entry.id   e7b80e8aba7fede2bd8306f8c3a60696
#
_cell.length_a   1.000
_cell.length_b   1.000
_cell.length_c   1.000
_cell.angle_alpha   90.00
_cell.angle_beta   90.00
_cell.angle_gamma   90.00
#
_symmetry.space_group_name_H-M   'P 1'
#
loop_
_entity.id
_entity.type
_entity.pdbx_description
1 polymer ?
#
loop_
_entity_poly.entity_id
_entity_poly.type
_entity_poly.pdbx_seq_one_letter_code
_entity_poly.pdbx_strand_id
1 'polypeptide(L)'
;MKTKLFKPALLTIAVSTAIWSGHSIAQEQQAVKEAAKTDIEVISVKGIRGSLIRSQAEKMDNSSIVEAISAEDIGKLPDSSIAESLSRLPGLAGERVGGRTSGISVRGFKEDFTGTSLNGRELIGIGDNRGVEYDLYPSEIMTGATIYKTTDATLMVQGIGGTVDLKTVRPLQAKETLTLNGTYEMGSRDSDNPEFDNKGKRYALSFVEKFADDKVGLAVALASTESPNNQRKYGVWGYNTNDAGQILPSGLDIASISTELERDTISAVLQYQPTDKLNLVFDVLNIDYSDSGVSRGFIEPFSSANVTGTGTNTKGTQTGANPVLRTDPLQKDGDLKAYGFNLEYQLTDNWEMKVDVASSESTKKDLRGESYAGLARSGALTSSQFGSRDFVMSQDGIFFTKLTGLDAFSNPAALQLTGPQEWGGSLQNLASQFQTNVLQANGQPYSYLNAQDGFLNYADFSEELKTYRFEFVGDIEASIFTKATFGLNYSDRSKDKENKGFFATAKTYPLSGAIPSNYLYNGLADLTWAGLGYVVAYDGFAAYKDGNYILNDAGLLEPDRLGDSFNVSEEVTTLFAKGDFETELGGFPVTGNVGLQYVKTDQASSGYIGVVGTNFKVCDGNNDNIIDTACIKDVGSSYNHVLPSLNISVEVAEDQFVRFAANKTISRARIDQMKASGFIKFDQNPDLIAIQNTPAAVEAYGSPWSKFTGNPLLKPLESNNFDVAFENYFDEEGYVSAAVFYKDLVNWTLESRQLIDFTNDVTANGANYYVPSFHNRVVQTAGEYGPLDTFYPVGTVLTPPNYGYYSNFEDGLKGSVKGAELTANVPLNKVAQVLDGFGVAGSATYIDAKLDNGSLIPGQSDRVLSLTTYYEKDGFEVRFAGTKRSDFLTYQRGGSNKIETATRNGVTLLDAQISYDFSESDFTQLKGLRVSLQGTNLTDVDEESVDSNGIVTTRRQFGPTYMLNFNYAFY
;
A
#
# COMPACT_ATOMS: atom_id res chain seq x y z
N MET A 1 10.07 -10.63 22.76
CA MET A 1 10.51 -9.27 23.15
C MET A 1 11.86 -9.04 22.49
N LYS A 2 11.86 -8.45 21.29
CA LYS A 2 13.10 -7.91 20.70
C LYS A 2 13.39 -6.59 21.40
N THR A 3 14.60 -6.41 21.88
CA THR A 3 15.05 -5.14 22.46
C THR A 3 14.99 -4.08 21.36
N LYS A 4 14.12 -3.08 21.52
CA LYS A 4 14.06 -1.91 20.63
C LYS A 4 15.48 -1.29 20.54
N LEU A 5 16.02 -1.19 19.32
CA LEU A 5 17.37 -0.66 19.07
C LEU A 5 17.47 0.85 19.34
N PHE A 6 16.34 1.53 19.31
CA PHE A 6 16.26 2.96 19.58
C PHE A 6 15.49 3.24 20.88
N LYS A 7 16.25 3.44 21.94
CA LYS A 7 15.73 4.19 23.10
C LYS A 7 16.11 5.67 22.91
N PRO A 8 15.30 6.62 23.36
CA PRO A 8 15.67 8.06 23.35
C PRO A 8 17.05 8.33 23.92
N ALA A 9 17.55 7.45 24.80
CA ALA A 9 18.88 7.50 25.38
C ALA A 9 20.03 7.33 24.36
N LEU A 10 19.85 6.62 23.25
CA LEU A 10 20.87 6.46 22.20
C LEU A 10 20.97 7.72 21.33
N LEU A 11 19.86 8.36 21.03
CA LEU A 11 19.85 9.65 20.35
C LEU A 11 20.53 10.73 21.20
N THR A 12 20.28 10.72 22.52
CA THR A 12 20.91 11.63 23.48
C THR A 12 22.42 11.41 23.59
N ILE A 13 22.91 10.16 23.49
CA ILE A 13 24.34 9.84 23.53
C ILE A 13 25.00 10.25 22.20
N ALA A 14 24.36 10.03 21.05
CA ALA A 14 24.90 10.45 19.76
C ALA A 14 25.01 11.99 19.67
N VAL A 15 23.99 12.71 20.16
CA VAL A 15 23.99 14.18 20.24
C VAL A 15 25.05 14.69 21.19
N SER A 16 25.26 14.08 22.38
CA SER A 16 26.26 14.52 23.33
C SER A 16 27.72 14.26 22.89
N THR A 17 27.96 13.19 22.12
CA THR A 17 29.30 12.94 21.54
C THR A 17 29.59 13.84 20.34
N ALA A 18 28.61 14.21 19.52
CA ALA A 18 28.80 15.15 18.43
C ALA A 18 29.07 16.59 18.91
N ILE A 19 28.41 17.02 19.99
CA ILE A 19 28.64 18.35 20.59
C ILE A 19 30.04 18.48 21.20
N TRP A 20 30.61 17.37 21.71
CA TRP A 20 31.95 17.40 22.31
C TRP A 20 33.10 17.37 21.29
N SER A 21 32.89 16.83 20.10
CA SER A 21 33.89 16.85 19.03
C SER A 21 33.95 18.18 18.25
N GLY A 22 32.86 18.95 18.19
CA GLY A 22 32.82 20.24 17.51
C GLY A 22 33.60 21.40 18.17
N HIS A 23 34.06 21.25 19.43
CA HIS A 23 34.79 22.32 20.13
C HIS A 23 36.32 22.22 20.04
N SER A 24 36.85 21.20 19.34
CA SER A 24 38.31 20.98 19.28
C SER A 24 38.96 21.40 17.96
N ILE A 25 38.22 21.88 16.97
CA ILE A 25 38.74 22.17 15.63
C ILE A 25 38.81 23.68 15.30
N ALA A 26 38.38 24.55 16.20
CA ALA A 26 38.31 26.02 15.94
C ALA A 26 39.54 26.80 16.35
N GLN A 27 40.74 26.19 16.40
CA GLN A 27 41.98 26.93 16.72
C GLN A 27 43.19 26.35 15.98
N GLU A 28 43.28 26.56 14.69
CA GLU A 28 44.59 26.75 13.98
C GLU A 28 44.34 26.73 12.45
N GLN A 29 44.18 27.91 11.88
CA GLN A 29 44.67 28.22 10.53
C GLN A 29 44.44 29.70 10.20
N GLN A 30 45.42 30.50 10.58
CA GLN A 30 45.72 31.77 9.88
C GLN A 30 47.03 31.60 9.14
N ALA A 31 46.93 32.03 7.87
CA ALA A 31 47.99 32.26 6.89
C ALA A 31 48.38 31.06 6.01
N VAL A 32 47.90 31.11 4.75
CA VAL A 32 48.76 31.19 3.55
C VAL A 32 47.92 31.49 2.32
N LYS A 33 48.21 32.69 1.70
CA LYS A 33 48.10 33.12 0.29
C LYS A 33 46.82 33.01 -0.51
N GLU A 34 46.30 34.22 -0.75
CA GLU A 34 45.52 34.63 -1.94
C GLU A 34 46.15 34.16 -3.28
N ALA A 35 45.37 33.41 -4.05
CA ALA A 35 45.38 33.41 -5.49
C ALA A 35 43.98 33.68 -5.94
N ALA A 36 43.78 34.71 -6.74
CA ALA A 36 42.48 35.20 -7.19
C ALA A 36 41.66 34.10 -7.83
N LYS A 37 40.64 33.65 -7.12
CA LYS A 37 39.43 33.06 -7.67
C LYS A 37 38.45 34.19 -7.85
N THR A 38 38.01 34.42 -9.05
CA THR A 38 36.80 35.19 -9.33
C THR A 38 35.67 34.59 -8.48
N ASP A 39 35.23 35.35 -7.47
CA ASP A 39 34.04 35.04 -6.72
C ASP A 39 32.86 35.07 -7.67
N ILE A 40 32.49 33.92 -8.19
CA ILE A 40 31.12 33.71 -8.61
C ILE A 40 30.37 33.57 -7.29
N GLU A 41 29.65 34.61 -6.94
CA GLU A 41 28.71 34.61 -5.81
C GLU A 41 27.69 33.53 -6.09
N VAL A 42 27.90 32.31 -5.57
CA VAL A 42 26.90 31.25 -5.61
C VAL A 42 25.84 31.67 -4.61
N ILE A 43 24.82 32.36 -5.10
CA ILE A 43 23.62 32.64 -4.32
C ILE A 43 22.99 31.30 -3.99
N SER A 44 23.23 30.80 -2.78
CA SER A 44 22.57 29.60 -2.28
C SER A 44 21.12 29.92 -1.99
N VAL A 45 20.24 29.78 -2.98
CA VAL A 45 18.80 29.95 -2.80
C VAL A 45 18.29 28.75 -1.99
N LYS A 46 17.77 29.03 -0.80
CA LYS A 46 17.17 28.07 0.12
C LYS A 46 15.65 28.14 0.01
N GLY A 47 14.95 27.25 0.70
CA GLY A 47 13.50 27.27 0.78
C GLY A 47 12.79 26.61 -0.40
N ILE A 48 11.51 26.88 -0.57
CA ILE A 48 10.67 26.38 -1.67
C ILE A 48 11.28 26.79 -3.00
N ARG A 49 11.73 28.02 -3.13
CA ARG A 49 12.34 28.56 -4.35
C ARG A 49 13.60 27.78 -4.74
N GLY A 50 14.49 27.49 -3.79
CA GLY A 50 15.70 26.70 -4.04
C GLY A 50 15.39 25.26 -4.47
N SER A 51 14.37 24.64 -3.90
CA SER A 51 13.89 23.33 -4.33
C SER A 51 13.34 23.35 -5.76
N LEU A 52 12.56 24.37 -6.12
CA LEU A 52 11.98 24.54 -7.45
C LEU A 52 13.07 24.76 -8.52
N ILE A 53 14.10 25.60 -8.24
CA ILE A 53 15.24 25.82 -9.15
C ILE A 53 15.95 24.50 -9.46
N ARG A 54 16.30 23.72 -8.43
CA ARG A 54 17.00 22.44 -8.64
C ARG A 54 16.15 21.40 -9.38
N SER A 55 14.86 21.33 -9.06
CA SER A 55 13.90 20.44 -9.72
C SER A 55 13.71 20.82 -11.19
N GLN A 56 13.68 22.11 -11.49
CA GLN A 56 13.59 22.63 -12.85
C GLN A 56 14.87 22.32 -13.66
N ALA A 57 16.06 22.52 -13.06
CA ALA A 57 17.33 22.20 -13.71
C ALA A 57 17.42 20.70 -14.05
N GLU A 58 17.04 19.82 -13.11
CA GLU A 58 17.02 18.38 -13.37
C GLU A 58 16.06 18.00 -14.49
N LYS A 59 14.88 18.65 -14.56
CA LYS A 59 13.92 18.44 -15.64
C LYS A 59 14.45 18.94 -16.99
N MET A 60 15.09 20.09 -17.01
CA MET A 60 15.65 20.70 -18.23
C MET A 60 16.80 19.88 -18.81
N ASP A 61 17.71 19.41 -17.94
CA ASP A 61 18.93 18.69 -18.36
C ASP A 61 18.66 17.23 -18.77
N ASN A 62 17.50 16.66 -18.41
CA ASN A 62 17.21 15.27 -18.71
C ASN A 62 16.73 15.10 -20.14
N SER A 63 17.27 14.09 -20.86
CA SER A 63 16.84 13.77 -22.22
C SER A 63 15.47 13.07 -22.27
N SER A 64 15.07 12.38 -21.20
CA SER A 64 13.73 11.80 -21.04
C SER A 64 12.73 12.86 -20.51
N ILE A 65 11.44 12.64 -20.72
CA ILE A 65 10.40 13.48 -20.10
C ILE A 65 10.29 13.09 -18.63
N VAL A 66 10.70 13.98 -17.74
CA VAL A 66 10.72 13.75 -16.29
C VAL A 66 10.01 14.85 -15.52
N GLU A 67 9.64 14.52 -14.29
CA GLU A 67 9.39 15.48 -13.21
C GLU A 67 10.42 15.22 -12.11
N ALA A 68 10.75 16.25 -11.35
CA ALA A 68 11.68 16.13 -10.25
C ALA A 68 11.18 16.87 -9.02
N ILE A 69 11.57 16.38 -7.86
CA ILE A 69 11.48 17.08 -6.59
C ILE A 69 12.83 17.01 -5.90
N SER A 70 13.32 18.14 -5.42
CA SER A 70 14.59 18.24 -4.71
C SER A 70 14.35 18.76 -3.31
N ALA A 71 14.96 18.15 -2.30
CA ALA A 71 14.98 18.68 -0.96
C ALA A 71 15.88 19.94 -0.88
N GLU A 72 15.55 20.86 -0.01
CA GLU A 72 16.40 22.04 0.25
C GLU A 72 17.76 21.63 0.79
N ASP A 73 17.73 20.73 1.76
CA ASP A 73 18.84 20.00 2.36
C ASP A 73 18.30 18.62 2.78
N ILE A 74 19.20 17.73 3.21
CA ILE A 74 18.81 16.41 3.72
C ILE A 74 17.81 16.58 4.87
N GLY A 75 16.65 15.93 4.74
CA GLY A 75 15.61 15.97 5.78
C GLY A 75 14.77 17.24 5.82
N LYS A 76 14.79 18.06 4.77
CA LYS A 76 13.97 19.27 4.65
C LYS A 76 12.92 19.21 3.55
N LEU A 77 12.48 18.03 3.14
CA LEU A 77 11.26 17.95 2.36
C LEU A 77 10.11 18.52 3.18
N PRO A 78 9.29 19.41 2.58
CA PRO A 78 8.29 20.17 3.31
C PRO A 78 7.11 19.34 3.84
N ASP A 79 7.12 18.04 3.64
CA ASP A 79 6.00 17.14 3.91
C ASP A 79 6.34 16.03 4.92
N SER A 80 5.31 15.46 5.54
CA SER A 80 5.46 14.38 6.52
C SER A 80 5.94 13.06 5.90
N SER A 81 5.71 12.87 4.59
CA SER A 81 6.20 11.72 3.82
C SER A 81 6.57 12.14 2.40
N ILE A 82 7.45 11.37 1.77
CA ILE A 82 7.81 11.58 0.37
C ILE A 82 6.61 11.41 -0.56
N ALA A 83 5.63 10.56 -0.19
CA ALA A 83 4.40 10.35 -0.96
C ALA A 83 3.56 11.64 -1.09
N GLU A 84 3.46 12.44 -0.05
CA GLU A 84 2.71 13.70 -0.09
C GLU A 84 3.36 14.71 -1.03
N SER A 85 4.70 14.81 -0.98
CA SER A 85 5.46 15.65 -1.91
C SER A 85 5.27 15.20 -3.36
N LEU A 86 5.39 13.89 -3.63
CA LEU A 86 5.23 13.31 -4.97
C LEU A 86 3.81 13.52 -5.52
N SER A 87 2.79 13.45 -4.68
CA SER A 87 1.39 13.59 -5.11
C SER A 87 1.02 14.97 -5.69
N ARG A 88 1.88 15.96 -5.52
CA ARG A 88 1.70 17.31 -6.08
C ARG A 88 2.28 17.48 -7.47
N LEU A 89 3.14 16.52 -7.89
CA LEU A 89 3.76 16.59 -9.20
C LEU A 89 2.76 16.26 -10.32
N PRO A 90 2.95 16.83 -11.52
CA PRO A 90 2.06 16.58 -12.65
C PRO A 90 1.98 15.11 -13.05
N GLY A 91 0.76 14.61 -13.24
CA GLY A 91 0.51 13.23 -13.62
C GLY A 91 0.59 12.22 -12.47
N LEU A 92 0.84 12.69 -11.23
CA LEU A 92 0.87 11.84 -10.04
C LEU A 92 -0.36 12.06 -9.17
N ALA A 93 -0.81 11.00 -8.48
CA ALA A 93 -1.87 11.10 -7.50
C ALA A 93 -1.59 10.18 -6.31
N GLY A 94 -1.72 10.73 -5.10
CA GLY A 94 -1.57 9.97 -3.87
C GLY A 94 -2.79 9.09 -3.61
N GLU A 95 -2.56 7.85 -3.15
CA GLU A 95 -3.57 6.99 -2.58
C GLU A 95 -3.38 6.91 -1.07
N ARG A 96 -4.43 7.25 -0.32
CA ARG A 96 -4.41 7.19 1.13
C ARG A 96 -4.90 5.83 1.61
N VAL A 97 -4.18 5.27 2.55
CA VAL A 97 -4.53 4.03 3.23
C VAL A 97 -4.47 4.29 4.73
N GLY A 98 -5.62 4.18 5.39
CA GLY A 98 -5.67 4.46 6.81
C GLY A 98 -5.31 5.92 7.18
N GLY A 99 -5.68 6.89 6.34
CA GLY A 99 -5.43 8.31 6.57
C GLY A 99 -4.05 8.82 6.18
N ARG A 100 -3.11 7.95 5.80
CA ARG A 100 -1.75 8.31 5.34
C ARG A 100 -1.61 8.08 3.84
N THR A 101 -0.90 8.95 3.14
CA THR A 101 -0.58 8.74 1.73
C THR A 101 0.51 7.69 1.62
N SER A 102 0.16 6.49 1.18
CA SER A 102 1.03 5.32 1.08
C SER A 102 1.39 4.99 -0.36
N GLY A 103 0.41 4.92 -1.26
CA GLY A 103 0.62 4.63 -2.68
C GLY A 103 0.71 5.87 -3.55
N ILE A 104 1.40 5.77 -4.67
CA ILE A 104 1.45 6.80 -5.71
C ILE A 104 1.06 6.18 -7.04
N SER A 105 0.05 6.76 -7.69
CA SER A 105 -0.23 6.44 -9.09
C SER A 105 0.47 7.44 -10.01
N VAL A 106 1.05 6.94 -11.10
CA VAL A 106 1.67 7.75 -12.15
C VAL A 106 0.86 7.58 -13.42
N ARG A 107 0.33 8.69 -13.96
CA ARG A 107 -0.55 8.70 -15.15
C ARG A 107 -1.71 7.72 -15.06
N GLY A 108 -2.27 7.59 -13.86
CA GLY A 108 -3.40 6.72 -13.58
C GLY A 108 -3.05 5.24 -13.32
N PHE A 109 -1.79 4.86 -13.38
CA PHE A 109 -1.36 3.51 -13.02
C PHE A 109 -0.91 3.45 -11.57
N LYS A 110 -1.51 2.54 -10.81
CA LYS A 110 -1.23 2.28 -9.40
C LYS A 110 0.25 1.84 -9.20
N GLU A 111 0.73 1.87 -7.97
CA GLU A 111 2.10 1.48 -7.60
C GLU A 111 2.53 0.10 -8.11
N ASP A 112 1.61 -0.86 -8.25
CA ASP A 112 1.91 -2.18 -8.82
C ASP A 112 2.35 -2.13 -10.30
N PHE A 113 2.01 -1.05 -11.01
CA PHE A 113 2.30 -0.85 -12.43
C PHE A 113 3.28 0.30 -12.67
N THR A 114 3.83 0.84 -11.59
CA THR A 114 4.83 1.92 -11.58
C THR A 114 6.13 1.38 -10.99
N GLY A 115 7.24 1.56 -11.67
CA GLY A 115 8.55 1.19 -11.15
C GLY A 115 8.97 2.12 -10.00
N THR A 116 9.57 1.57 -8.95
CA THR A 116 10.14 2.38 -7.86
C THR A 116 11.56 1.93 -7.58
N SER A 117 12.48 2.89 -7.53
CA SER A 117 13.89 2.65 -7.24
C SER A 117 14.43 3.62 -6.20
N LEU A 118 15.53 3.24 -5.57
CA LEU A 118 16.36 4.10 -4.73
C LEU A 118 17.78 4.12 -5.31
N ASN A 119 18.23 5.28 -5.78
CA ASN A 119 19.51 5.43 -6.46
C ASN A 119 19.64 4.48 -7.68
N GLY A 120 18.56 4.26 -8.44
CA GLY A 120 18.50 3.37 -9.60
C GLY A 120 18.32 1.88 -9.29
N ARG A 121 18.29 1.46 -8.03
CA ARG A 121 18.07 0.07 -7.59
C ARG A 121 16.62 -0.16 -7.23
N GLU A 122 16.02 -1.26 -7.70
CA GLU A 122 14.63 -1.59 -7.40
C GLU A 122 14.40 -1.68 -5.89
N LEU A 123 13.35 -0.98 -5.42
CA LEU A 123 12.89 -1.07 -4.03
C LEU A 123 11.89 -2.21 -3.88
N ILE A 124 11.90 -2.83 -2.71
CA ILE A 124 10.90 -3.79 -2.28
C ILE A 124 9.96 -3.15 -1.25
N GLY A 125 8.69 -3.56 -1.28
CA GLY A 125 7.69 -3.16 -0.30
C GLY A 125 7.43 -4.23 0.75
N ILE A 126 6.50 -3.94 1.66
CA ILE A 126 6.00 -4.92 2.64
C ILE A 126 4.57 -5.40 2.30
N GLY A 127 4.04 -5.00 1.13
CA GLY A 127 2.70 -5.36 0.64
C GLY A 127 2.62 -6.76 0.04
N ASP A 128 1.45 -7.09 -0.48
CA ASP A 128 1.19 -8.38 -1.15
C ASP A 128 1.85 -8.48 -2.53
N ASN A 129 2.14 -7.34 -3.15
CA ASN A 129 2.55 -7.23 -4.55
C ASN A 129 3.91 -6.51 -4.69
N ARG A 130 4.11 -5.88 -5.85
CA ARG A 130 5.36 -5.22 -6.23
C ARG A 130 5.39 -3.76 -5.81
N GLY A 131 4.21 -3.16 -5.59
CA GLY A 131 4.09 -1.76 -5.22
C GLY A 131 4.83 -1.45 -3.93
N VAL A 132 5.44 -0.27 -3.89
CA VAL A 132 6.18 0.22 -2.73
C VAL A 132 5.28 1.15 -1.93
N GLU A 133 5.20 0.91 -0.64
CA GLU A 133 4.54 1.81 0.30
C GLU A 133 5.49 2.95 0.65
N TYR A 134 5.26 4.13 0.08
CA TYR A 134 6.15 5.29 0.25
C TYR A 134 6.14 5.87 1.65
N ASP A 135 5.10 5.60 2.45
CA ASP A 135 5.03 6.00 3.86
C ASP A 135 5.97 5.21 4.78
N LEU A 136 6.57 4.12 4.28
CA LEU A 136 7.67 3.43 4.98
C LEU A 136 8.97 4.23 4.97
N TYR A 137 9.20 5.03 3.92
CA TYR A 137 10.46 5.73 3.69
C TYR A 137 10.37 7.15 4.26
N PRO A 138 11.10 7.46 5.34
CA PRO A 138 11.05 8.79 5.92
C PRO A 138 11.68 9.82 4.97
N SER A 139 11.06 10.98 4.88
CA SER A 139 11.56 12.09 4.06
C SER A 139 12.95 12.56 4.49
N GLU A 140 13.31 12.32 5.72
CA GLU A 140 14.57 12.75 6.36
C GLU A 140 15.82 12.06 5.80
N ILE A 141 15.67 10.93 5.10
CA ILE A 141 16.80 10.24 4.46
C ILE A 141 16.92 10.55 2.96
N MET A 142 15.93 11.26 2.40
CA MET A 142 15.85 11.54 0.97
C MET A 142 16.36 12.94 0.64
N THR A 143 17.05 13.06 -0.50
CA THR A 143 17.47 14.35 -1.09
C THR A 143 16.57 14.77 -2.25
N GLY A 144 15.73 13.89 -2.75
CA GLY A 144 14.82 14.16 -3.85
C GLY A 144 14.30 12.91 -4.50
N ALA A 145 13.57 13.11 -5.59
CA ALA A 145 13.10 12.05 -6.49
C ALA A 145 13.01 12.55 -7.92
N THR A 146 13.33 11.67 -8.88
CA THR A 146 13.09 11.87 -10.31
C THR A 146 12.03 10.92 -10.78
N ILE A 147 11.03 11.42 -11.47
CA ILE A 147 9.90 10.65 -12.00
C ILE A 147 10.03 10.58 -13.51
N TYR A 148 10.48 9.44 -14.01
CA TYR A 148 10.60 9.18 -15.44
C TYR A 148 9.24 8.82 -16.02
N LYS A 149 8.65 9.74 -16.78
CA LYS A 149 7.40 9.53 -17.53
C LYS A 149 7.65 8.79 -18.83
N THR A 150 8.85 8.93 -19.37
CA THR A 150 9.36 8.15 -20.51
C THR A 150 10.64 7.45 -20.12
N THR A 151 10.88 6.27 -20.67
CA THR A 151 12.02 5.43 -20.30
C THR A 151 13.17 5.58 -21.28
N ASP A 152 14.38 5.30 -20.81
CA ASP A 152 15.53 5.00 -21.65
C ASP A 152 16.08 3.59 -21.33
N ALA A 153 17.04 3.13 -22.12
CA ALA A 153 17.56 1.78 -21.96
C ALA A 153 18.42 1.55 -20.70
N THR A 154 18.76 2.60 -19.95
CA THR A 154 19.54 2.47 -18.71
C THR A 154 18.65 2.33 -17.46
N LEU A 155 17.34 2.56 -17.58
CA LEU A 155 16.38 2.35 -16.49
C LEU A 155 16.06 0.86 -16.36
N MET A 156 16.56 0.23 -15.30
CA MET A 156 16.35 -1.21 -15.04
C MET A 156 14.99 -1.50 -14.46
N VAL A 157 14.45 -0.57 -13.66
CA VAL A 157 13.14 -0.66 -13.04
C VAL A 157 12.13 0.06 -13.91
N GLN A 158 11.26 -0.69 -14.57
CA GLN A 158 10.27 -0.13 -15.47
C GLN A 158 8.85 -0.40 -14.99
N GLY A 159 7.95 0.52 -15.29
CA GLY A 159 6.52 0.39 -15.12
C GLY A 159 5.78 1.02 -16.31
N ILE A 160 4.57 0.55 -16.59
CA ILE A 160 3.72 1.14 -17.65
C ILE A 160 3.35 2.58 -17.29
N GLY A 161 3.15 2.88 -16.00
CA GLY A 161 2.91 4.25 -15.52
C GLY A 161 4.11 5.16 -15.72
N GLY A 162 5.27 4.67 -15.37
CA GLY A 162 6.54 5.38 -15.31
C GLY A 162 7.44 4.79 -14.23
N THR A 163 8.52 5.47 -13.90
CA THR A 163 9.45 5.06 -12.84
C THR A 163 9.70 6.22 -11.87
N VAL A 164 9.58 5.97 -10.58
CA VAL A 164 9.95 6.89 -9.51
C VAL A 164 11.31 6.47 -8.97
N ASP A 165 12.33 7.30 -9.14
CA ASP A 165 13.67 7.07 -8.59
C ASP A 165 13.91 8.01 -7.41
N LEU A 166 13.89 7.46 -6.20
CA LEU A 166 14.22 8.16 -4.97
C LEU A 166 15.73 8.30 -4.86
N LYS A 167 16.19 9.43 -4.29
CA LYS A 167 17.62 9.71 -4.17
C LYS A 167 18.03 9.95 -2.73
N THR A 168 19.17 9.39 -2.35
CA THR A 168 19.85 9.67 -1.09
C THR A 168 21.07 10.54 -1.32
N VAL A 169 21.63 11.06 -0.25
CA VAL A 169 22.79 11.94 -0.32
C VAL A 169 24.04 11.22 -0.85
N ARG A 170 24.85 11.96 -1.64
CA ARG A 170 26.24 11.60 -1.99
C ARG A 170 27.17 12.48 -1.16
N PRO A 171 27.81 11.97 -0.10
CA PRO A 171 28.45 12.81 0.91
C PRO A 171 29.60 13.66 0.38
N LEU A 172 30.39 13.22 -0.60
CA LEU A 172 31.45 14.04 -1.17
C LEU A 172 30.94 15.21 -2.02
N GLN A 173 29.71 15.12 -2.50
CA GLN A 173 29.06 16.16 -3.32
C GLN A 173 28.17 17.08 -2.46
N ALA A 174 27.80 16.64 -1.27
CA ALA A 174 26.93 17.39 -0.37
C ALA A 174 27.74 18.39 0.50
N LYS A 175 27.05 19.36 1.06
CA LYS A 175 27.60 20.26 2.08
C LYS A 175 27.73 19.50 3.40
N GLU A 176 28.82 19.70 4.13
CA GLU A 176 28.98 19.24 5.51
C GLU A 176 27.90 19.85 6.39
N THR A 177 27.19 19.03 7.14
CA THR A 177 26.07 19.48 7.97
C THR A 177 25.77 18.51 9.10
N LEU A 178 25.30 19.03 10.20
CA LEU A 178 24.62 18.30 11.26
C LEU A 178 23.26 18.94 11.46
N THR A 179 22.20 18.19 11.24
CA THR A 179 20.81 18.67 11.36
C THR A 179 20.05 17.84 12.38
N LEU A 180 19.34 18.52 13.27
CA LEU A 180 18.42 17.93 14.24
C LEU A 180 16.99 18.35 13.90
N ASN A 181 16.10 17.38 13.78
CA ASN A 181 14.68 17.60 13.60
C ASN A 181 13.89 17.07 14.79
N GLY A 182 12.91 17.83 15.23
CA GLY A 182 11.91 17.43 16.20
C GLY A 182 10.53 17.87 15.74
N THR A 183 9.58 16.93 15.69
CA THR A 183 8.19 17.21 15.32
C THR A 183 7.26 16.74 16.43
N TYR A 184 6.32 17.59 16.80
CA TYR A 184 5.16 17.22 17.60
C TYR A 184 3.92 17.22 16.72
N GLU A 185 3.21 16.09 16.72
CA GLU A 185 2.01 15.86 15.93
C GLU A 185 0.78 15.81 16.83
N MET A 186 -0.35 16.33 16.36
CA MET A 186 -1.62 16.26 17.05
C MET A 186 -2.77 16.12 16.04
N GLY A 187 -3.52 15.03 16.12
CA GLY A 187 -4.79 14.87 15.42
C GLY A 187 -5.85 15.83 15.97
N SER A 188 -6.73 16.33 15.12
CA SER A 188 -7.85 17.20 15.53
C SER A 188 -8.92 16.46 16.32
N ARG A 189 -8.98 15.14 16.21
CA ARG A 189 -9.92 14.26 16.91
C ARG A 189 -9.20 13.50 18.00
N ASP A 190 -9.76 13.52 19.22
CA ASP A 190 -9.32 12.63 20.28
C ASP A 190 -9.63 11.17 19.92
N SER A 191 -8.92 10.25 20.53
CA SER A 191 -9.21 8.83 20.35
C SER A 191 -10.57 8.46 20.95
N ASP A 192 -11.39 7.78 20.17
CA ASP A 192 -12.63 7.17 20.68
C ASP A 192 -12.36 5.92 21.56
N ASN A 193 -11.14 5.37 21.55
CA ASN A 193 -10.70 4.27 22.40
C ASN A 193 -9.84 4.82 23.55
N PRO A 194 -10.24 4.56 24.83
CA PRO A 194 -9.66 5.24 25.98
C PRO A 194 -8.20 4.92 26.28
N GLU A 195 -7.65 3.86 25.69
CA GLU A 195 -6.25 3.46 25.84
C GLU A 195 -5.29 4.13 24.85
N PHE A 196 -5.80 4.94 23.91
CA PHE A 196 -5.03 5.66 22.91
C PHE A 196 -5.23 7.17 23.03
N ASP A 197 -4.28 7.94 22.54
CA ASP A 197 -4.40 9.40 22.42
C ASP A 197 -4.30 9.87 20.95
N ASN A 198 -4.22 11.19 20.71
CA ASN A 198 -4.13 11.79 19.39
C ASN A 198 -2.79 12.49 19.13
N LYS A 199 -1.75 12.16 19.91
CA LYS A 199 -0.48 12.87 19.91
C LYS A 199 0.63 11.97 19.41
N GLY A 200 1.45 12.53 18.53
CA GLY A 200 2.64 11.87 18.00
C GLY A 200 3.89 12.72 18.15
N LYS A 201 5.02 12.09 17.89
CA LYS A 201 6.33 12.76 17.91
C LYS A 201 7.26 12.12 16.90
N ARG A 202 8.15 12.94 16.36
CA ARG A 202 9.18 12.48 15.43
C ARG A 202 10.49 13.16 15.80
N TYR A 203 11.56 12.40 15.70
CA TYR A 203 12.92 12.90 15.88
C TYR A 203 13.78 12.39 14.75
N ALA A 204 14.62 13.26 14.19
CA ALA A 204 15.62 12.85 13.23
C ALA A 204 16.93 13.58 13.43
N LEU A 205 18.01 12.90 13.08
CA LEU A 205 19.37 13.42 13.03
C LEU A 205 19.95 13.08 11.67
N SER A 206 20.47 14.09 10.98
CA SER A 206 21.20 13.92 9.72
C SER A 206 22.59 14.52 9.87
N PHE A 207 23.60 13.78 9.45
CA PHE A 207 25.00 14.15 9.55
C PHE A 207 25.71 13.88 8.23
N VAL A 208 26.45 14.85 7.72
CA VAL A 208 27.34 14.72 6.56
C VAL A 208 28.66 15.34 6.89
N GLU A 209 29.74 14.59 6.70
CA GLU A 209 31.10 15.02 6.98
C GLU A 209 32.07 14.47 5.92
N LYS A 210 33.13 15.21 5.66
CA LYS A 210 34.21 14.85 4.75
C LYS A 210 35.53 14.73 5.49
N PHE A 211 36.32 13.77 5.09
CA PHE A 211 37.61 13.44 5.73
C PHE A 211 38.69 13.22 4.67
N ALA A 212 39.94 13.23 5.10
CA ALA A 212 41.13 12.88 4.29
C ALA A 212 41.22 13.73 3.01
N ASP A 213 41.17 15.05 3.16
CA ASP A 213 41.21 16.02 2.05
C ASP A 213 40.09 15.74 1.02
N ASP A 214 38.85 15.60 1.48
CA ASP A 214 37.63 15.33 0.72
C ASP A 214 37.64 14.00 -0.09
N LYS A 215 38.48 13.03 0.34
CA LYS A 215 38.50 11.70 -0.29
C LYS A 215 37.56 10.69 0.34
N VAL A 216 37.11 10.92 1.55
CA VAL A 216 36.15 10.09 2.27
C VAL A 216 34.98 10.96 2.69
N GLY A 217 33.80 10.59 2.30
CA GLY A 217 32.55 11.24 2.72
C GLY A 217 31.69 10.25 3.50
N LEU A 218 31.13 10.67 4.61
CA LEU A 218 30.18 9.90 5.41
C LEU A 218 28.90 10.70 5.58
N ALA A 219 27.76 10.06 5.26
CA ALA A 219 26.45 10.55 5.61
C ALA A 219 25.75 9.53 6.49
N VAL A 220 25.09 9.98 7.54
CA VAL A 220 24.26 9.16 8.43
C VAL A 220 22.95 9.89 8.71
N ALA A 221 21.84 9.21 8.57
CA ALA A 221 20.53 9.69 8.97
C ALA A 221 19.87 8.68 9.90
N LEU A 222 19.35 9.17 11.00
CA LEU A 222 18.60 8.42 12.00
C LEU A 222 17.25 9.08 12.16
N ALA A 223 16.17 8.30 12.11
CA ALA A 223 14.82 8.83 12.33
C ALA A 223 14.01 7.87 13.21
N SER A 224 13.24 8.44 14.13
CA SER A 224 12.27 7.71 14.96
C SER A 224 10.94 8.45 14.92
N THR A 225 9.87 7.71 14.71
CA THR A 225 8.51 8.25 14.55
C THR A 225 7.56 7.46 15.43
N GLU A 226 6.74 8.17 16.21
CA GLU A 226 5.54 7.66 16.84
C GLU A 226 4.37 8.52 16.32
N SER A 227 3.38 7.93 15.67
CA SER A 227 2.27 8.66 15.06
C SER A 227 0.94 7.94 15.30
N PRO A 228 -0.03 8.59 15.97
CA PRO A 228 -1.34 8.03 16.21
C PRO A 228 -2.17 8.01 14.93
N ASN A 229 -3.08 7.05 14.86
CA ASN A 229 -4.06 6.98 13.79
C ASN A 229 -5.44 6.62 14.37
N ASN A 230 -6.28 7.63 14.56
CA ASN A 230 -7.62 7.50 15.08
C ASN A 230 -8.64 7.65 13.96
N GLN A 231 -9.47 6.64 13.75
CA GLN A 231 -10.43 6.63 12.66
C GLN A 231 -11.79 6.09 13.13
N ARG A 232 -12.86 6.67 12.58
CA ARG A 232 -14.23 6.20 12.70
C ARG A 232 -14.61 5.45 11.46
N LYS A 233 -14.91 4.17 11.58
CA LYS A 233 -15.27 3.29 10.47
C LYS A 233 -16.78 3.04 10.47
N TYR A 234 -17.44 3.50 9.44
CA TYR A 234 -18.74 3.03 9.03
C TYR A 234 -18.58 1.95 7.96
N GLY A 235 -19.29 0.84 8.08
CA GLY A 235 -19.28 -0.25 7.10
C GLY A 235 -20.61 -0.99 7.07
N VAL A 236 -20.97 -1.49 5.89
CA VAL A 236 -22.11 -2.37 5.66
C VAL A 236 -21.71 -3.59 4.84
N TRP A 237 -22.42 -4.71 5.02
CA TRP A 237 -22.17 -5.93 4.24
C TRP A 237 -22.74 -5.87 2.83
N GLY A 238 -23.40 -4.77 2.46
CA GLY A 238 -24.10 -4.53 1.23
C GLY A 238 -25.53 -4.10 1.48
N TYR A 239 -26.26 -3.86 0.41
CA TYR A 239 -27.63 -3.37 0.44
C TYR A 239 -28.57 -4.31 -0.27
N ASN A 240 -29.78 -4.46 0.26
CA ASN A 240 -30.87 -5.22 -0.33
C ASN A 240 -32.06 -4.30 -0.58
N THR A 241 -32.80 -4.56 -1.67
CA THR A 241 -34.05 -3.87 -1.95
C THR A 241 -35.21 -4.77 -1.55
N ASN A 242 -36.08 -4.30 -0.67
CA ASN A 242 -37.28 -5.03 -0.28
C ASN A 242 -38.44 -4.88 -1.30
N ASP A 243 -39.53 -5.62 -1.09
CA ASP A 243 -40.70 -5.61 -2.01
C ASP A 243 -41.36 -4.23 -2.14
N ALA A 244 -41.17 -3.32 -1.20
CA ALA A 244 -41.66 -1.94 -1.23
C ALA A 244 -40.71 -0.99 -1.99
N GLY A 245 -39.61 -1.49 -2.56
CA GLY A 245 -38.60 -0.70 -3.25
C GLY A 245 -37.72 0.14 -2.35
N GLN A 246 -37.65 -0.22 -1.08
CA GLN A 246 -36.80 0.43 -0.08
C GLN A 246 -35.45 -0.28 -0.02
N ILE A 247 -34.34 0.47 -0.05
CA ILE A 247 -32.98 -0.04 0.02
C ILE A 247 -32.55 0.00 1.48
N LEU A 248 -32.08 -1.12 2.00
CA LEU A 248 -31.69 -1.29 3.38
C LEU A 248 -30.39 -2.11 3.49
N PRO A 249 -29.51 -1.89 4.49
CA PRO A 249 -28.31 -2.69 4.66
C PRO A 249 -28.66 -4.14 5.01
N SER A 250 -27.81 -5.08 4.60
CA SER A 250 -27.90 -6.49 5.00
C SER A 250 -27.28 -6.75 6.37
N GLY A 251 -26.27 -5.98 6.73
CA GLY A 251 -25.63 -6.04 8.04
C GLY A 251 -24.67 -4.86 8.22
N LEU A 252 -24.18 -4.68 9.41
CA LEU A 252 -23.41 -3.53 9.87
C LEU A 252 -22.06 -3.96 10.39
N ASP A 253 -21.03 -3.12 10.19
CA ASP A 253 -19.68 -3.21 10.74
C ASP A 253 -19.20 -1.78 11.06
N ILE A 254 -19.55 -1.29 12.25
CA ILE A 254 -19.29 0.07 12.69
C ILE A 254 -18.31 0.04 13.86
N ALA A 255 -17.17 0.72 13.72
CA ALA A 255 -16.11 0.66 14.72
C ALA A 255 -15.32 1.97 14.83
N SER A 256 -14.82 2.26 16.02
CA SER A 256 -13.72 3.19 16.25
C SER A 256 -12.40 2.42 16.25
N ILE A 257 -11.47 2.82 15.38
CA ILE A 257 -10.18 2.17 15.22
C ILE A 257 -9.10 3.14 15.69
N SER A 258 -8.22 2.67 16.57
CA SER A 258 -7.07 3.44 17.02
C SER A 258 -5.83 2.58 16.93
N THR A 259 -4.83 3.06 16.19
CA THR A 259 -3.51 2.43 16.07
C THR A 259 -2.40 3.45 16.32
N GLU A 260 -1.25 2.96 16.71
CA GLU A 260 -0.02 3.74 16.84
C GLU A 260 1.05 3.15 15.95
N LEU A 261 1.55 3.99 15.04
CA LEU A 261 2.69 3.68 14.20
C LEU A 261 3.98 4.02 14.95
N GLU A 262 4.84 3.04 15.14
CA GLU A 262 6.23 3.22 15.54
C GLU A 262 7.13 2.86 14.34
N ARG A 263 8.09 3.72 14.00
CA ARG A 263 9.05 3.45 12.94
C ARG A 263 10.42 4.01 13.30
N ASP A 264 11.42 3.13 13.29
CA ASP A 264 12.82 3.47 13.47
C ASP A 264 13.59 3.24 12.18
N THR A 265 14.37 4.23 11.75
CA THR A 265 15.13 4.17 10.50
C THR A 265 16.58 4.55 10.71
N ILE A 266 17.45 3.78 10.09
CA ILE A 266 18.89 4.08 9.98
C ILE A 266 19.24 4.06 8.51
N SER A 267 19.85 5.15 8.01
CA SER A 267 20.47 5.21 6.70
C SER A 267 21.89 5.69 6.82
N ALA A 268 22.82 5.04 6.13
CA ALA A 268 24.22 5.46 6.11
C ALA A 268 24.80 5.30 4.70
N VAL A 269 25.59 6.28 4.27
CA VAL A 269 26.30 6.27 2.98
C VAL A 269 27.77 6.62 3.25
N LEU A 270 28.67 5.72 2.87
CA LEU A 270 30.11 5.92 2.88
C LEU A 270 30.59 6.03 1.43
N GLN A 271 31.17 7.14 1.08
CA GLN A 271 31.78 7.38 -0.23
C GLN A 271 33.30 7.51 -0.07
N TYR A 272 34.04 6.80 -0.91
CA TYR A 272 35.51 6.82 -0.89
C TYR A 272 36.06 7.03 -2.29
N GLN A 273 36.73 8.16 -2.49
CA GLN A 273 37.35 8.55 -3.76
C GLN A 273 38.88 8.69 -3.57
N PRO A 274 39.63 7.57 -3.54
CA PRO A 274 41.09 7.62 -3.30
C PRO A 274 41.86 8.35 -4.38
N THR A 275 41.32 8.34 -5.62
CA THR A 275 41.88 9.01 -6.80
C THR A 275 40.73 9.58 -7.64
N ASP A 276 41.04 10.52 -8.55
CA ASP A 276 40.03 11.08 -9.48
C ASP A 276 39.43 10.02 -10.42
N LYS A 277 40.04 8.83 -10.50
CA LYS A 277 39.59 7.72 -11.37
C LYS A 277 38.74 6.67 -10.69
N LEU A 278 38.68 6.64 -9.37
CA LEU A 278 37.99 5.59 -8.62
C LEU A 278 37.07 6.21 -7.58
N ASN A 279 35.80 5.94 -7.70
CA ASN A 279 34.77 6.30 -6.73
C ASN A 279 34.06 5.03 -6.23
N LEU A 280 33.99 4.85 -4.92
CA LEU A 280 33.35 3.73 -4.26
C LEU A 280 32.26 4.26 -3.33
N VAL A 281 31.07 3.67 -3.37
CA VAL A 281 29.97 4.02 -2.50
C VAL A 281 29.40 2.77 -1.85
N PHE A 282 29.28 2.81 -0.52
CA PHE A 282 28.57 1.80 0.26
C PHE A 282 27.37 2.47 0.92
N ASP A 283 26.22 1.87 0.81
CA ASP A 283 25.01 2.38 1.42
C ASP A 283 24.25 1.29 2.18
N VAL A 284 23.60 1.70 3.26
CA VAL A 284 22.80 0.84 4.11
C VAL A 284 21.52 1.57 4.48
N LEU A 285 20.40 0.87 4.39
CA LEU A 285 19.11 1.32 4.90
C LEU A 285 18.51 0.21 5.75
N ASN A 286 18.09 0.55 6.96
CA ASN A 286 17.32 -0.33 7.84
C ASN A 286 16.10 0.42 8.36
N ILE A 287 14.92 -0.16 8.18
CA ILE A 287 13.64 0.35 8.67
C ILE A 287 13.02 -0.74 9.53
N ASP A 288 12.71 -0.42 10.78
CA ASP A 288 11.94 -1.24 11.72
C ASP A 288 10.58 -0.55 11.91
N TYR A 289 9.49 -1.28 11.73
CA TYR A 289 8.16 -0.75 11.62
C TYR A 289 7.19 -1.58 12.45
N SER A 290 6.33 -0.91 13.22
CA SER A 290 5.21 -1.49 13.93
C SER A 290 4.00 -0.57 13.85
N ASP A 291 2.83 -1.08 13.49
CA ASP A 291 1.55 -0.36 13.55
C ASP A 291 0.55 -1.26 14.28
N SER A 292 0.27 -0.94 15.53
CA SER A 292 -0.54 -1.79 16.39
C SER A 292 -1.62 -1.00 17.13
N GLY A 293 -2.75 -1.68 17.39
CA GLY A 293 -3.89 -1.04 18.04
C GLY A 293 -5.13 -1.91 18.12
N VAL A 294 -6.28 -1.29 18.05
CA VAL A 294 -7.58 -1.93 18.22
C VAL A 294 -8.62 -1.38 17.25
N SER A 295 -9.48 -2.27 16.77
CA SER A 295 -10.75 -1.92 16.15
C SER A 295 -11.87 -2.34 17.09
N ARG A 296 -12.64 -1.38 17.62
CA ARG A 296 -13.70 -1.65 18.61
C ARG A 296 -15.03 -1.13 18.13
N GLY A 297 -16.03 -2.00 18.09
CA GLY A 297 -17.31 -1.62 17.56
C GLY A 297 -18.34 -2.74 17.49
N PHE A 298 -19.39 -2.53 16.74
CA PHE A 298 -20.45 -3.49 16.57
C PHE A 298 -20.44 -4.11 15.17
N ILE A 299 -20.65 -5.42 15.14
CA ILE A 299 -20.98 -6.15 13.92
C ILE A 299 -22.26 -6.94 14.15
N GLU A 300 -23.20 -6.88 13.20
CA GLU A 300 -24.50 -7.55 13.30
C GLU A 300 -25.24 -7.58 11.96
N PRO A 301 -26.12 -8.56 11.71
CA PRO A 301 -27.11 -8.51 10.64
C PRO A 301 -28.15 -7.41 10.91
N PHE A 302 -28.77 -6.91 9.86
CA PHE A 302 -29.74 -5.83 9.95
C PHE A 302 -31.15 -6.34 9.67
N SER A 303 -32.07 -6.13 10.62
CA SER A 303 -33.50 -6.37 10.49
C SER A 303 -34.28 -5.11 10.84
N SER A 304 -35.34 -4.82 10.14
CA SER A 304 -36.08 -3.57 10.34
C SER A 304 -37.60 -3.76 10.36
N ALA A 305 -38.27 -2.83 10.99
CA ALA A 305 -39.75 -2.69 11.03
C ALA A 305 -40.14 -1.22 10.86
N ASN A 306 -41.42 -1.02 10.53
CA ASN A 306 -42.04 0.33 10.39
C ASN A 306 -41.25 1.25 9.42
N VAL A 307 -40.69 0.67 8.35
CA VAL A 307 -39.88 1.42 7.39
C VAL A 307 -40.81 2.27 6.53
N THR A 308 -40.49 3.54 6.44
CA THR A 308 -41.18 4.54 5.61
C THR A 308 -40.18 5.23 4.69
N GLY A 309 -40.65 5.80 3.57
CA GLY A 309 -39.80 6.40 2.56
C GLY A 309 -39.63 5.49 1.36
N THR A 310 -38.76 5.87 0.40
CA THR A 310 -38.51 5.16 -0.86
C THR A 310 -37.03 5.15 -1.23
N GLY A 311 -36.59 4.12 -1.93
CA GLY A 311 -35.19 3.97 -2.32
C GLY A 311 -34.27 4.02 -1.12
N THR A 312 -33.24 4.87 -1.16
CA THR A 312 -32.31 5.10 -0.04
C THR A 312 -32.85 6.06 1.02
N ASN A 313 -33.82 6.92 0.68
CA ASN A 313 -34.36 7.89 1.63
C ASN A 313 -35.42 7.24 2.52
N THR A 314 -34.99 6.48 3.51
CA THR A 314 -35.86 5.71 4.38
C THR A 314 -35.59 6.03 5.85
N LYS A 315 -36.59 5.77 6.68
CA LYS A 315 -36.49 5.78 8.13
C LYS A 315 -37.35 4.66 8.72
N GLY A 316 -36.93 4.13 9.86
CA GLY A 316 -37.62 3.05 10.50
C GLY A 316 -36.97 2.68 11.83
N THR A 317 -37.30 1.49 12.29
CA THR A 317 -36.73 0.95 13.53
C THR A 317 -36.03 -0.36 13.21
N GLN A 318 -34.75 -0.47 13.51
CA GLN A 318 -34.03 -1.75 13.57
C GLN A 318 -34.57 -2.51 14.77
N THR A 319 -35.01 -3.75 14.58
CA THR A 319 -35.59 -4.62 15.60
C THR A 319 -34.73 -5.85 15.82
N GLY A 320 -34.82 -6.42 17.01
CA GLY A 320 -34.03 -7.60 17.36
C GLY A 320 -32.52 -7.34 17.36
N ALA A 321 -32.10 -6.09 17.62
CA ALA A 321 -30.69 -5.73 17.64
C ALA A 321 -29.97 -6.51 18.74
N ASN A 322 -29.03 -7.34 18.35
CA ASN A 322 -28.21 -8.18 19.19
C ASN A 322 -26.78 -8.19 18.67
N PRO A 323 -26.09 -7.02 18.73
CA PRO A 323 -24.77 -6.89 18.19
C PRO A 323 -23.75 -7.72 18.95
N VAL A 324 -22.71 -8.14 18.24
CA VAL A 324 -21.47 -8.57 18.86
C VAL A 324 -20.59 -7.34 19.04
N LEU A 325 -20.16 -7.09 20.26
CA LEU A 325 -19.10 -6.13 20.53
C LEU A 325 -17.77 -6.77 20.15
N ARG A 326 -17.21 -6.30 19.08
CA ARG A 326 -15.87 -6.65 18.60
C ARG A 326 -14.85 -5.79 19.31
N THR A 327 -13.80 -6.39 19.80
CA THR A 327 -12.57 -5.71 20.25
C THR A 327 -11.41 -6.42 19.60
N ASP A 328 -11.13 -6.01 18.36
CA ASP A 328 -10.23 -6.70 17.46
C ASP A 328 -8.82 -6.14 17.58
N PRO A 329 -7.87 -6.89 18.15
CA PRO A 329 -6.48 -6.45 18.17
C PRO A 329 -5.91 -6.44 16.75
N LEU A 330 -5.21 -5.37 16.44
CA LEU A 330 -4.49 -5.16 15.19
C LEU A 330 -3.00 -5.08 15.50
N GLN A 331 -2.18 -5.79 14.75
CA GLN A 331 -0.72 -5.71 14.89
C GLN A 331 -0.07 -5.98 13.55
N LYS A 332 0.74 -5.03 13.10
CA LYS A 332 1.62 -5.18 11.96
C LYS A 332 3.04 -4.90 12.40
N ASP A 333 3.90 -5.86 12.29
CA ASP A 333 5.32 -5.71 12.54
C ASP A 333 6.08 -6.04 11.26
N GLY A 334 7.05 -5.23 10.89
CA GLY A 334 7.86 -5.45 9.71
C GLY A 334 9.24 -4.85 9.81
N ASP A 335 10.15 -5.37 9.05
CA ASP A 335 11.48 -4.82 8.86
C ASP A 335 11.84 -4.81 7.38
N LEU A 336 12.62 -3.79 6.98
CA LEU A 336 13.19 -3.68 5.66
C LEU A 336 14.67 -3.34 5.80
N LYS A 337 15.52 -4.09 5.10
CA LYS A 337 16.97 -3.90 5.05
C LYS A 337 17.41 -3.83 3.61
N ALA A 338 18.22 -2.85 3.28
CA ALA A 338 18.85 -2.74 1.98
C ALA A 338 20.32 -2.39 2.13
N TYR A 339 21.14 -3.02 1.32
CA TYR A 339 22.58 -2.85 1.26
C TYR A 339 22.99 -2.62 -0.18
N GLY A 340 23.84 -1.65 -0.42
CA GLY A 340 24.34 -1.33 -1.73
C GLY A 340 25.85 -1.11 -1.77
N PHE A 341 26.44 -1.53 -2.85
CA PHE A 341 27.82 -1.22 -3.22
C PHE A 341 27.86 -0.75 -4.66
N ASN A 342 28.42 0.43 -4.89
CA ASN A 342 28.65 0.98 -6.21
C ASN A 342 30.13 1.29 -6.38
N LEU A 343 30.68 0.94 -7.53
CA LEU A 343 32.05 1.26 -7.99
C LEU A 343 31.97 1.94 -9.34
N GLU A 344 32.62 3.09 -9.45
CA GLU A 344 32.85 3.81 -10.71
C GLU A 344 34.35 3.92 -10.92
N TYR A 345 34.83 3.46 -12.08
CA TYR A 345 36.24 3.44 -12.41
C TYR A 345 36.48 3.95 -13.81
N GLN A 346 37.25 5.04 -13.90
CA GLN A 346 37.71 5.62 -15.17
C GLN A 346 38.78 4.73 -15.79
N LEU A 347 38.38 3.90 -16.76
CA LEU A 347 39.27 2.95 -17.46
C LEU A 347 40.29 3.67 -18.37
N THR A 348 39.77 4.63 -19.14
CA THR A 348 40.53 5.52 -20.01
C THR A 348 40.00 6.93 -19.87
N ASP A 349 40.60 7.91 -20.56
CA ASP A 349 40.08 9.28 -20.49
C ASP A 349 38.64 9.40 -21.05
N ASN A 350 38.17 8.45 -21.85
CA ASN A 350 36.85 8.48 -22.49
C ASN A 350 35.93 7.35 -22.00
N TRP A 351 36.40 6.38 -21.22
CA TRP A 351 35.61 5.23 -20.84
C TRP A 351 35.57 5.03 -19.33
N GLU A 352 34.40 4.92 -18.78
CA GLU A 352 34.11 4.59 -17.38
C GLU A 352 33.43 3.21 -17.28
N MET A 353 33.79 2.45 -16.25
CA MET A 353 33.14 1.22 -15.86
C MET A 353 32.40 1.45 -14.54
N LYS A 354 31.16 0.99 -14.49
CA LYS A 354 30.34 1.01 -13.27
C LYS A 354 29.95 -0.41 -12.88
N VAL A 355 30.05 -0.70 -11.61
CA VAL A 355 29.58 -1.96 -11.01
C VAL A 355 28.67 -1.60 -9.86
N ASP A 356 27.48 -2.17 -9.85
CA ASP A 356 26.51 -1.98 -8.78
C ASP A 356 26.01 -3.32 -8.28
N VAL A 357 26.06 -3.52 -6.97
CA VAL A 357 25.59 -4.74 -6.30
C VAL A 357 24.69 -4.34 -5.15
N ALA A 358 23.50 -4.91 -5.10
CA ALA A 358 22.57 -4.64 -4.01
C ALA A 358 21.86 -5.91 -3.53
N SER A 359 21.47 -5.87 -2.26
CA SER A 359 20.61 -6.86 -1.64
C SER A 359 19.60 -6.16 -0.74
N SER A 360 18.33 -6.51 -0.91
CA SER A 360 17.25 -6.01 -0.07
C SER A 360 16.44 -7.18 0.48
N GLU A 361 16.01 -7.06 1.71
CA GLU A 361 15.17 -8.04 2.41
C GLU A 361 14.06 -7.30 3.16
N SER A 362 12.84 -7.79 3.08
CA SER A 362 11.74 -7.29 3.90
C SER A 362 10.95 -8.44 4.51
N THR A 363 10.46 -8.21 5.74
CA THR A 363 9.52 -9.12 6.40
C THR A 363 8.34 -8.33 6.94
N LYS A 364 7.16 -8.95 6.97
CA LYS A 364 5.99 -8.40 7.64
C LYS A 364 5.16 -9.51 8.27
N LYS A 365 4.68 -9.24 9.48
CA LYS A 365 3.66 -10.02 10.16
C LYS A 365 2.42 -9.15 10.34
N ASP A 366 1.31 -9.53 9.72
CA ASP A 366 0.03 -8.82 9.82
C ASP A 366 -0.95 -9.70 10.61
N LEU A 367 -1.20 -9.36 11.87
CA LEU A 367 -2.18 -10.01 12.72
C LEU A 367 -3.44 -9.15 12.76
N ARG A 368 -4.57 -9.79 12.44
CA ARG A 368 -5.91 -9.27 12.68
C ARG A 368 -6.64 -10.27 13.58
N GLY A 369 -6.76 -9.92 14.85
CA GLY A 369 -7.48 -10.73 15.81
C GLY A 369 -8.95 -10.35 15.82
N GLU A 370 -9.76 -11.24 16.33
CA GLU A 370 -11.16 -11.01 16.66
C GLU A 370 -11.41 -11.46 18.10
N SER A 371 -11.95 -10.56 18.92
CA SER A 371 -12.38 -10.83 20.27
C SER A 371 -13.83 -10.39 20.43
N TYR A 372 -14.66 -11.28 20.91
CA TYR A 372 -16.11 -11.11 20.94
C TYR A 372 -16.62 -10.96 22.36
N ALA A 373 -17.50 -9.98 22.55
CA ALA A 373 -18.26 -9.84 23.77
C ALA A 373 -19.75 -9.55 23.46
N GLY A 374 -20.62 -9.97 24.34
CA GLY A 374 -22.07 -9.77 24.21
C GLY A 374 -22.83 -10.08 25.48
N LEU A 375 -24.15 -10.03 25.41
CA LEU A 375 -25.03 -10.22 26.57
C LEU A 375 -25.15 -11.70 26.97
N ALA A 376 -24.98 -12.60 26.03
CA ALA A 376 -24.93 -14.06 26.26
C ALA A 376 -24.45 -14.75 24.96
N ARG A 377 -24.15 -16.05 25.10
CA ARG A 377 -23.87 -16.92 23.93
C ARG A 377 -25.12 -17.08 23.06
N SER A 378 -24.94 -17.35 21.77
CA SER A 378 -25.99 -17.65 20.80
C SER A 378 -27.01 -18.66 21.32
N GLY A 379 -28.28 -18.40 21.09
CA GLY A 379 -29.42 -19.22 21.55
C GLY A 379 -29.74 -19.11 23.02
N ALA A 380 -28.94 -18.43 23.83
CA ALA A 380 -29.20 -18.21 25.25
C ALA A 380 -29.97 -16.92 25.55
N LEU A 381 -30.11 -16.03 24.57
CA LEU A 381 -30.82 -14.76 24.70
C LEU A 381 -32.34 -14.96 24.59
N THR A 382 -33.05 -14.24 25.42
CA THR A 382 -34.53 -14.12 25.33
C THR A 382 -34.91 -12.87 24.55
N SER A 383 -36.08 -12.84 23.94
CA SER A 383 -36.55 -11.71 23.15
C SER A 383 -36.56 -10.37 23.91
N SER A 384 -36.64 -10.40 25.26
CA SER A 384 -36.57 -9.22 26.12
C SER A 384 -35.17 -8.63 26.23
N GLN A 385 -34.12 -9.32 25.79
CA GLN A 385 -32.73 -8.88 25.80
C GLN A 385 -32.30 -8.26 24.46
N PHE A 386 -33.14 -8.39 23.44
CA PHE A 386 -32.89 -7.72 22.16
C PHE A 386 -33.22 -6.23 22.25
N GLY A 387 -32.31 -5.43 21.71
CA GLY A 387 -32.48 -4.00 21.59
C GLY A 387 -33.20 -3.56 20.33
N SER A 388 -33.42 -2.27 20.23
CA SER A 388 -33.88 -1.62 18.99
C SER A 388 -33.20 -0.26 18.79
N ARG A 389 -33.16 0.18 17.54
CA ARG A 389 -32.61 1.49 17.16
C ARG A 389 -33.50 2.13 16.13
N ASP A 390 -33.84 3.40 16.32
CA ASP A 390 -34.45 4.17 15.23
C ASP A 390 -33.36 4.63 14.29
N PHE A 391 -33.61 4.54 13.00
CA PHE A 391 -32.63 4.89 11.98
C PHE A 391 -33.19 5.83 10.91
N VAL A 392 -32.30 6.56 10.30
CA VAL A 392 -32.47 7.30 9.05
C VAL A 392 -31.39 6.82 8.08
N MET A 393 -31.80 6.56 6.84
CA MET A 393 -30.91 6.16 5.78
C MET A 393 -30.98 7.13 4.60
N SER A 394 -29.84 7.35 3.96
CA SER A 394 -29.66 8.14 2.73
C SER A 394 -28.65 7.44 1.81
N GLN A 395 -28.19 8.10 0.79
CA GLN A 395 -27.05 7.65 -0.02
C GLN A 395 -25.74 7.62 0.79
N ASP A 396 -25.63 8.46 1.86
CA ASP A 396 -24.48 8.48 2.75
C ASP A 396 -24.45 7.31 3.75
N GLY A 397 -25.42 6.40 3.68
CA GLY A 397 -25.54 5.25 4.57
C GLY A 397 -26.62 5.40 5.63
N ILE A 398 -26.57 4.54 6.66
CA ILE A 398 -27.53 4.49 7.76
C ILE A 398 -26.96 5.18 9.00
N PHE A 399 -27.80 5.95 9.71
CA PHE A 399 -27.48 6.62 10.97
C PHE A 399 -28.55 6.31 12.00
N PHE A 400 -28.11 6.00 13.22
CA PHE A 400 -29.01 5.69 14.32
C PHE A 400 -29.32 6.95 15.12
N THR A 401 -30.60 7.11 15.46
CA THR A 401 -31.10 8.32 16.14
C THR A 401 -31.58 8.07 17.54
N LYS A 402 -31.83 6.80 17.90
CA LYS A 402 -32.29 6.41 19.23
C LYS A 402 -31.92 4.96 19.51
N LEU A 403 -31.41 4.70 20.71
CA LEU A 403 -31.12 3.37 21.23
C LEU A 403 -32.14 2.97 22.27
N THR A 404 -32.50 1.69 22.29
CA THR A 404 -33.37 1.11 23.35
C THR A 404 -32.87 -0.30 23.67
N GLY A 405 -32.60 -0.59 24.94
CA GLY A 405 -32.18 -1.91 25.41
C GLY A 405 -30.73 -2.29 25.12
N LEU A 406 -29.88 -1.32 24.73
CA LEU A 406 -28.46 -1.54 24.41
C LEU A 406 -27.50 -0.89 25.42
N ASP A 407 -28.01 -0.26 26.48
CA ASP A 407 -27.19 0.36 27.54
C ASP A 407 -26.29 -0.64 28.26
N ALA A 408 -26.64 -1.92 28.24
CA ALA A 408 -25.84 -3.00 28.82
C ALA A 408 -24.42 -3.11 28.19
N PHE A 409 -24.21 -2.66 26.95
CA PHE A 409 -22.89 -2.69 26.30
C PHE A 409 -21.89 -1.67 26.89
N SER A 410 -22.35 -0.72 27.70
CA SER A 410 -21.49 0.16 28.51
C SER A 410 -21.20 -0.38 29.92
N ASN A 411 -21.81 -1.51 30.31
CA ASN A 411 -21.65 -2.11 31.64
C ASN A 411 -20.82 -3.40 31.55
N PRO A 412 -19.59 -3.43 32.05
CA PRO A 412 -18.75 -4.63 32.01
C PRO A 412 -19.32 -5.81 32.78
N ALA A 413 -20.16 -5.58 33.77
CA ALA A 413 -20.84 -6.65 34.55
C ALA A 413 -21.96 -7.35 33.77
N ALA A 414 -22.50 -6.72 32.73
CA ALA A 414 -23.51 -7.28 31.85
C ALA A 414 -22.96 -8.06 30.68
N LEU A 415 -21.70 -7.80 30.31
CA LEU A 415 -21.08 -8.41 29.15
C LEU A 415 -20.29 -9.66 29.52
N GLN A 416 -20.24 -10.55 28.56
CA GLN A 416 -19.50 -11.81 28.65
C GLN A 416 -18.60 -11.96 27.39
N LEU A 417 -17.41 -12.52 27.57
CA LEU A 417 -16.65 -13.07 26.46
C LEU A 417 -17.45 -14.20 25.82
N THR A 418 -17.24 -14.46 24.53
CA THR A 418 -18.06 -15.41 23.80
C THR A 418 -19.51 -14.95 23.67
N GLY A 419 -19.74 -13.74 23.25
CA GLY A 419 -21.06 -13.15 23.05
C GLY A 419 -21.91 -13.83 21.99
N PRO A 420 -23.07 -13.27 21.63
CA PRO A 420 -24.03 -13.91 20.73
C PRO A 420 -23.46 -14.16 19.36
N GLN A 421 -23.53 -15.41 18.93
CA GLN A 421 -22.93 -15.92 17.66
C GLN A 421 -23.99 -16.54 16.72
N GLU A 422 -25.25 -16.08 16.78
CA GLU A 422 -26.33 -16.70 15.97
C GLU A 422 -26.05 -16.63 14.46
N TRP A 423 -25.32 -15.62 14.05
CA TRP A 423 -25.02 -15.35 12.66
C TRP A 423 -23.51 -15.49 12.33
N GLY A 424 -22.68 -15.61 13.36
CA GLY A 424 -21.21 -15.62 13.20
C GLY A 424 -20.66 -17.01 12.99
N GLY A 425 -19.98 -17.17 11.84
CA GLY A 425 -19.12 -18.29 11.58
C GLY A 425 -19.81 -19.58 11.19
N SER A 426 -19.55 -20.01 9.98
CA SER A 426 -19.98 -21.29 9.42
C SER A 426 -19.29 -22.52 10.03
N LEU A 427 -18.85 -22.45 11.27
CA LEU A 427 -18.29 -23.61 11.99
C LEU A 427 -19.31 -24.74 12.19
N GLN A 428 -20.58 -24.50 11.91
CA GLN A 428 -21.62 -25.53 11.94
C GLN A 428 -21.25 -26.78 11.15
N ASN A 429 -20.64 -26.61 9.96
CA ASN A 429 -20.23 -27.70 9.10
C ASN A 429 -18.89 -28.33 9.52
N LEU A 430 -18.15 -27.67 10.38
CA LEU A 430 -16.85 -28.11 10.87
C LEU A 430 -16.92 -28.69 12.27
N ALA A 431 -18.08 -28.63 12.93
CA ALA A 431 -18.29 -29.07 14.30
C ALA A 431 -17.85 -30.52 14.56
N SER A 432 -17.99 -31.40 13.58
CA SER A 432 -17.51 -32.78 13.68
C SER A 432 -15.97 -32.90 13.73
N GLN A 433 -15.25 -31.90 13.23
CA GLN A 433 -13.77 -31.86 13.20
C GLN A 433 -13.21 -31.24 14.48
N PHE A 434 -13.97 -30.37 15.14
CA PHE A 434 -13.62 -29.79 16.43
C PHE A 434 -13.98 -30.65 17.63
N GLN A 435 -14.34 -31.89 17.44
CA GLN A 435 -14.61 -32.84 18.54
C GLN A 435 -13.34 -33.09 19.34
N THR A 436 -12.86 -32.07 19.98
CA THR A 436 -11.69 -32.15 20.82
C THR A 436 -12.12 -32.21 22.29
N ASN A 437 -11.61 -33.06 22.99
CA ASN A 437 -11.17 -33.17 24.37
C ASN A 437 -11.92 -32.42 25.51
N VAL A 438 -12.89 -31.55 25.21
CA VAL A 438 -13.73 -30.94 26.25
C VAL A 438 -14.94 -31.81 26.48
N LEU A 439 -15.00 -32.38 27.64
CA LEU A 439 -16.10 -33.25 28.05
C LEU A 439 -17.08 -32.44 28.88
N GLN A 440 -18.38 -32.72 28.69
CA GLN A 440 -19.42 -32.32 29.60
C GLN A 440 -19.21 -32.97 30.97
N ALA A 441 -19.86 -32.46 32.02
CA ALA A 441 -19.79 -33.05 33.36
C ALA A 441 -20.25 -34.55 33.42
N ASN A 442 -21.00 -34.98 32.41
CA ASN A 442 -21.45 -36.38 32.25
C ASN A 442 -20.45 -37.23 31.42
N GLY A 443 -19.28 -36.71 31.07
CA GLY A 443 -18.25 -37.40 30.30
C GLY A 443 -18.50 -37.47 28.80
N GLN A 444 -19.55 -36.86 28.28
CA GLN A 444 -19.81 -36.79 26.85
C GLN A 444 -19.08 -35.61 26.20
N PRO A 445 -18.56 -35.71 24.98
CA PRO A 445 -18.00 -34.57 24.29
C PRO A 445 -19.06 -33.50 24.02
N TYR A 446 -18.70 -32.25 24.17
CA TYR A 446 -19.52 -31.13 23.70
C TYR A 446 -19.62 -31.15 22.16
N SER A 447 -20.82 -30.86 21.67
CA SER A 447 -20.99 -30.50 20.27
C SER A 447 -20.68 -29.01 20.14
N TYR A 448 -19.65 -28.65 19.38
CA TYR A 448 -19.20 -27.27 19.15
C TYR A 448 -19.99 -26.56 18.04
N LEU A 449 -21.23 -26.90 17.87
CA LEU A 449 -22.12 -26.17 16.96
C LEU A 449 -22.09 -24.68 17.34
N ASN A 450 -21.72 -23.82 16.42
CA ASN A 450 -21.63 -22.35 16.54
C ASN A 450 -20.59 -21.82 17.55
N ALA A 451 -19.45 -22.44 17.68
CA ALA A 451 -18.45 -22.14 18.71
C ALA A 451 -17.26 -21.31 18.23
N GLN A 452 -17.46 -20.39 17.32
CA GLN A 452 -16.44 -19.36 17.04
C GLN A 452 -16.56 -18.24 18.08
N ASP A 453 -15.70 -18.27 19.09
CA ASP A 453 -15.65 -17.30 20.18
C ASP A 453 -14.58 -16.23 19.97
N GLY A 454 -13.82 -16.37 18.91
CA GLY A 454 -12.80 -15.44 18.45
C GLY A 454 -12.08 -16.01 17.23
N PHE A 455 -11.18 -15.21 16.66
CA PHE A 455 -10.38 -15.62 15.53
C PHE A 455 -9.04 -14.89 15.54
N LEU A 456 -7.98 -15.58 15.17
CA LEU A 456 -6.69 -14.98 14.88
C LEU A 456 -6.33 -15.23 13.41
N ASN A 457 -6.13 -14.18 12.66
CA ASN A 457 -5.76 -14.23 11.26
C ASN A 457 -4.35 -13.64 11.10
N TYR A 458 -3.42 -14.45 10.63
CA TYR A 458 -2.04 -14.08 10.42
C TYR A 458 -1.72 -14.10 8.92
N ALA A 459 -1.07 -13.07 8.43
CA ALA A 459 -0.41 -13.08 7.15
C ALA A 459 1.06 -12.72 7.36
N ASP A 460 1.93 -13.71 7.19
CA ASP A 460 3.38 -13.55 7.25
C ASP A 460 3.91 -13.38 5.82
N PHE A 461 4.72 -12.35 5.60
CA PHE A 461 5.35 -12.05 4.32
C PHE A 461 6.85 -12.00 4.49
N SER A 462 7.56 -12.48 3.49
CA SER A 462 8.99 -12.21 3.33
C SER A 462 9.31 -12.00 1.85
N GLU A 463 10.25 -11.10 1.59
CA GLU A 463 10.72 -10.81 0.25
C GLU A 463 12.23 -10.58 0.29
N GLU A 464 12.93 -11.15 -0.69
CA GLU A 464 14.34 -10.96 -0.93
C GLU A 464 14.55 -10.53 -2.38
N LEU A 465 15.42 -9.54 -2.60
CA LEU A 465 15.85 -9.09 -3.92
C LEU A 465 17.36 -8.87 -3.95
N LYS A 466 18.04 -9.50 -4.89
CA LYS A 466 19.47 -9.30 -5.16
C LYS A 466 19.64 -8.77 -6.57
N THR A 467 20.50 -7.77 -6.76
CA THR A 467 20.78 -7.19 -8.06
C THR A 467 22.29 -7.06 -8.29
N TYR A 468 22.70 -7.29 -9.53
CA TYR A 468 24.08 -7.16 -10.00
C TYR A 468 24.07 -6.44 -11.34
N ARG A 469 24.71 -5.26 -11.42
CA ARG A 469 24.77 -4.47 -12.64
C ARG A 469 26.22 -4.18 -13.01
N PHE A 470 26.51 -4.34 -14.26
CA PHE A 470 27.77 -3.94 -14.90
C PHE A 470 27.44 -3.02 -16.06
N GLU A 471 28.11 -1.86 -16.11
CA GLU A 471 27.87 -0.84 -17.11
C GLU A 471 29.18 -0.23 -17.58
N PHE A 472 29.25 0.03 -18.88
CA PHE A 472 30.31 0.81 -19.49
C PHE A 472 29.70 2.05 -20.12
N VAL A 473 30.26 3.21 -19.79
CA VAL A 473 29.88 4.51 -20.33
C VAL A 473 31.07 5.10 -21.03
N GLY A 474 30.92 5.49 -22.28
CA GLY A 474 32.00 6.04 -23.05
C GLY A 474 31.61 7.28 -23.84
N ASP A 475 32.45 8.32 -23.76
CA ASP A 475 32.35 9.43 -24.66
C ASP A 475 32.90 8.99 -26.01
N ILE A 476 32.11 9.17 -27.05
CA ILE A 476 32.44 8.74 -28.42
C ILE A 476 32.26 9.91 -29.41
N GLU A 477 33.01 9.88 -30.48
CA GLU A 477 32.84 10.81 -31.60
C GLU A 477 32.44 10.02 -32.85
N ALA A 478 31.16 9.56 -32.87
CA ALA A 478 30.66 8.73 -33.95
C ALA A 478 29.48 9.41 -34.67
N SER A 479 29.79 10.28 -35.62
CA SER A 479 28.79 11.09 -36.34
C SER A 479 28.05 12.04 -35.40
N ILE A 480 26.74 11.79 -35.15
CA ILE A 480 25.93 12.56 -34.23
C ILE A 480 25.98 12.03 -32.79
N PHE A 481 26.51 10.83 -32.58
CA PHE A 481 26.53 10.20 -31.24
C PHE A 481 27.71 10.72 -30.43
N THR A 482 27.43 11.21 -29.26
CA THR A 482 28.38 11.78 -28.31
C THR A 482 28.74 10.83 -27.17
N LYS A 483 27.80 9.93 -26.81
CA LYS A 483 28.01 8.97 -25.71
C LYS A 483 27.42 7.62 -26.04
N ALA A 484 28.09 6.55 -25.62
CA ALA A 484 27.59 5.18 -25.68
C ALA A 484 27.57 4.55 -24.29
N THR A 485 26.46 3.94 -23.93
CA THR A 485 26.30 3.19 -22.67
C THR A 485 25.82 1.79 -23.01
N PHE A 486 26.43 0.76 -22.41
CA PHE A 486 25.97 -0.61 -22.55
C PHE A 486 26.30 -1.42 -21.30
N GLY A 487 25.50 -2.44 -21.04
CA GLY A 487 25.71 -3.24 -19.85
C GLY A 487 24.78 -4.44 -19.69
N LEU A 488 24.90 -5.03 -18.53
CA LEU A 488 24.15 -6.18 -18.07
C LEU A 488 23.60 -5.88 -16.68
N ASN A 489 22.35 -6.23 -16.46
CA ASN A 489 21.75 -6.28 -15.13
C ASN A 489 21.15 -7.67 -14.90
N TYR A 490 21.41 -8.25 -13.73
CA TYR A 490 20.78 -9.47 -13.26
C TYR A 490 20.10 -9.20 -11.92
N SER A 491 18.85 -9.66 -11.78
CA SER A 491 18.13 -9.60 -10.51
C SER A 491 17.50 -10.94 -10.20
N ASP A 492 17.53 -11.31 -8.92
CA ASP A 492 16.93 -12.51 -8.34
C ASP A 492 16.00 -12.07 -7.22
N ARG A 493 14.71 -12.39 -7.34
CA ARG A 493 13.64 -12.01 -6.42
C ARG A 493 12.86 -13.23 -5.96
N SER A 494 12.60 -13.32 -4.68
CA SER A 494 11.67 -14.28 -4.10
C SER A 494 10.73 -13.59 -3.13
N LYS A 495 9.44 -13.91 -3.21
CA LYS A 495 8.43 -13.43 -2.27
C LYS A 495 7.57 -14.57 -1.79
N ASP A 496 7.45 -14.66 -0.48
CA ASP A 496 6.66 -15.64 0.23
C ASP A 496 5.50 -14.98 0.97
N LYS A 497 4.34 -15.63 0.95
CA LYS A 497 3.23 -15.32 1.82
C LYS A 497 2.73 -16.59 2.47
N GLU A 498 2.61 -16.58 3.78
CA GLU A 498 1.99 -17.63 4.55
C GLU A 498 0.74 -17.08 5.25
N ASN A 499 -0.45 -17.58 4.87
CA ASN A 499 -1.74 -17.15 5.43
C ASN A 499 -2.20 -18.19 6.44
N LYS A 500 -1.98 -17.92 7.73
CA LYS A 500 -2.35 -18.75 8.87
C LYS A 500 -3.59 -18.18 9.57
N GLY A 501 -4.33 -19.02 10.25
CA GLY A 501 -5.43 -18.57 11.09
C GLY A 501 -5.79 -19.61 12.13
N PHE A 502 -6.44 -19.15 13.21
CA PHE A 502 -6.92 -20.00 14.27
C PHE A 502 -8.31 -19.58 14.69
N PHE A 503 -9.28 -20.48 14.56
CA PHE A 503 -10.58 -20.32 15.22
C PHE A 503 -10.42 -20.56 16.71
N ALA A 504 -10.88 -19.61 17.50
CA ALA A 504 -10.83 -19.67 18.95
C ALA A 504 -12.16 -20.20 19.51
N THR A 505 -12.08 -21.21 20.35
CA THR A 505 -13.22 -21.73 21.12
C THR A 505 -12.93 -21.55 22.60
N ALA A 506 -13.82 -20.91 23.35
CA ALA A 506 -13.64 -20.72 24.79
C ALA A 506 -13.55 -22.08 25.53
N LYS A 507 -12.58 -22.21 26.44
CA LYS A 507 -12.43 -23.40 27.29
C LYS A 507 -13.63 -23.66 28.17
N THR A 508 -14.42 -22.64 28.41
CA THR A 508 -15.70 -22.72 29.20
C THR A 508 -16.90 -23.14 28.35
N TYR A 509 -16.71 -23.42 27.07
CA TYR A 509 -17.82 -23.84 26.18
C TYR A 509 -18.63 -24.98 26.77
N PRO A 510 -19.98 -24.98 26.66
CA PRO A 510 -20.81 -24.01 25.95
C PRO A 510 -21.16 -22.75 26.79
N LEU A 511 -20.60 -22.61 27.99
CA LEU A 511 -20.84 -21.44 28.84
C LEU A 511 -19.99 -20.27 28.43
N SER A 512 -20.55 -19.07 28.39
CA SER A 512 -19.80 -17.83 28.27
C SER A 512 -19.24 -17.42 29.64
N GLY A 513 -18.16 -16.63 29.65
CA GLY A 513 -17.52 -16.12 30.84
C GLY A 513 -17.57 -14.59 30.91
N ALA A 514 -17.73 -14.05 32.14
CA ALA A 514 -17.60 -12.60 32.35
C ALA A 514 -16.23 -12.10 31.89
N ILE A 515 -16.16 -10.88 31.42
CA ILE A 515 -14.89 -10.23 31.07
C ILE A 515 -14.10 -10.05 32.38
N PRO A 516 -12.88 -10.63 32.50
CA PRO A 516 -12.04 -10.43 33.66
C PRO A 516 -11.72 -8.96 33.89
N SER A 517 -11.78 -8.51 35.15
CA SER A 517 -11.59 -7.09 35.50
C SER A 517 -10.19 -6.57 35.14
N ASN A 518 -9.17 -7.45 35.10
CA ASN A 518 -7.82 -7.11 34.71
C ASN A 518 -7.66 -6.93 33.17
N TYR A 519 -8.67 -7.26 32.37
CA TYR A 519 -8.70 -6.97 30.92
C TYR A 519 -9.32 -5.61 30.63
N LEU A 520 -10.11 -5.05 31.57
CA LEU A 520 -10.80 -3.79 31.35
C LEU A 520 -9.85 -2.61 31.34
N TYR A 521 -10.02 -1.72 30.38
CA TYR A 521 -9.41 -0.40 30.41
C TYR A 521 -10.21 0.58 31.27
N ASN A 522 -9.57 1.64 31.71
CA ASN A 522 -10.24 2.70 32.45
C ASN A 522 -10.91 3.66 31.46
N GLY A 523 -12.23 3.57 31.35
CA GLY A 523 -13.05 4.34 30.43
C GLY A 523 -13.88 3.45 29.51
N LEU A 524 -14.70 4.10 28.71
CA LEU A 524 -15.55 3.49 27.70
C LEU A 524 -15.11 3.98 26.31
N ALA A 525 -15.26 3.13 25.30
CA ALA A 525 -15.07 3.56 23.93
C ALA A 525 -16.31 4.30 23.42
N ASP A 526 -16.09 5.30 22.58
CA ASP A 526 -17.14 6.18 22.05
C ASP A 526 -17.59 5.74 20.64
N LEU A 527 -18.86 5.34 20.52
CA LEU A 527 -19.55 5.08 19.26
C LEU A 527 -20.76 6.04 19.08
N THR A 528 -20.83 7.13 19.88
CA THR A 528 -21.92 8.11 19.81
C THR A 528 -21.97 8.84 18.47
N TRP A 529 -20.83 8.93 17.78
CA TRP A 529 -20.72 9.50 16.44
C TRP A 529 -21.58 8.75 15.41
N ALA A 530 -21.85 7.45 15.62
CA ALA A 530 -22.75 6.64 14.79
C ALA A 530 -24.15 6.48 15.43
N GLY A 531 -24.42 7.15 16.54
CA GLY A 531 -25.65 6.99 17.33
C GLY A 531 -25.73 5.67 18.11
N LEU A 532 -24.59 5.02 18.40
CA LEU A 532 -24.53 3.69 19.02
C LEU A 532 -24.16 3.70 20.51
N GLY A 533 -23.91 4.90 21.09
CA GLY A 533 -23.59 5.06 22.51
C GLY A 533 -22.15 4.70 22.87
N TYR A 534 -21.92 4.50 24.17
CA TYR A 534 -20.63 4.09 24.71
C TYR A 534 -20.57 2.58 24.89
N VAL A 535 -19.39 1.97 24.72
CA VAL A 535 -19.18 0.54 24.89
C VAL A 535 -17.98 0.24 25.78
N VAL A 536 -17.99 -0.92 26.43
CA VAL A 536 -16.90 -1.39 27.28
C VAL A 536 -15.62 -1.50 26.48
N ALA A 537 -14.53 -0.96 27.02
CA ALA A 537 -13.19 -1.10 26.49
C ALA A 537 -12.40 -2.16 27.28
N TYR A 538 -11.85 -3.14 26.58
CA TYR A 538 -11.03 -4.20 27.17
C TYR A 538 -9.89 -4.62 26.21
N ASP A 539 -8.84 -5.27 26.74
CA ASP A 539 -7.76 -5.86 25.93
C ASP A 539 -8.27 -7.13 25.23
N GLY A 540 -8.56 -7.00 23.92
CA GLY A 540 -9.03 -8.11 23.09
C GLY A 540 -8.01 -9.24 22.93
N PHE A 541 -6.73 -9.00 23.23
CA PHE A 541 -5.66 -9.99 23.17
C PHE A 541 -5.45 -10.75 24.50
N ALA A 542 -5.91 -10.19 25.62
CA ALA A 542 -5.64 -10.72 26.94
C ALA A 542 -6.13 -12.16 27.11
N ALA A 543 -7.35 -12.47 26.63
CA ALA A 543 -7.91 -13.81 26.72
C ALA A 543 -7.14 -14.87 25.93
N TYR A 544 -6.49 -14.47 24.85
CA TYR A 544 -5.59 -15.33 24.06
C TYR A 544 -4.27 -15.55 24.80
N LYS A 545 -3.67 -14.50 25.35
CA LYS A 545 -2.41 -14.56 26.11
C LYS A 545 -2.54 -15.43 27.36
N ASP A 546 -3.68 -15.34 28.03
CA ASP A 546 -3.98 -16.13 29.23
C ASP A 546 -4.43 -17.56 28.92
N GLY A 547 -4.49 -17.91 27.64
CA GLY A 547 -4.83 -19.26 27.19
C GLY A 547 -6.28 -19.66 27.51
N ASN A 548 -7.23 -18.71 27.49
CA ASN A 548 -8.65 -18.98 27.74
C ASN A 548 -9.37 -19.57 26.55
N TYR A 549 -8.70 -19.68 25.41
CA TYR A 549 -9.21 -20.27 24.19
C TYR A 549 -8.46 -21.56 23.83
N ILE A 550 -9.16 -22.46 23.18
CA ILE A 550 -8.62 -23.55 22.37
C ILE A 550 -8.48 -22.98 20.98
N LEU A 551 -7.26 -23.02 20.43
CA LEU A 551 -6.96 -22.54 19.09
C LEU A 551 -7.00 -23.72 18.12
N ASN A 552 -7.85 -23.61 17.10
CA ASN A 552 -8.06 -24.63 16.09
C ASN A 552 -7.53 -24.09 14.76
N ASP A 553 -6.65 -24.83 14.11
CA ASP A 553 -6.02 -24.45 12.86
C ASP A 553 -7.08 -24.25 11.76
N ALA A 554 -7.18 -23.01 11.28
CA ALA A 554 -8.15 -22.66 10.26
C ALA A 554 -7.79 -23.27 8.88
N GLY A 555 -6.52 -23.52 8.61
CA GLY A 555 -6.09 -24.16 7.36
C GLY A 555 -6.57 -25.60 7.23
N LEU A 556 -6.71 -26.31 8.36
CA LEU A 556 -7.28 -27.67 8.38
C LEU A 556 -8.81 -27.68 8.24
N LEU A 557 -9.46 -26.59 8.65
CA LEU A 557 -10.91 -26.49 8.73
C LEU A 557 -11.52 -25.79 7.53
N GLU A 558 -10.78 -24.81 7.00
CA GLU A 558 -11.08 -24.07 5.78
C GLU A 558 -9.84 -24.12 4.86
N PRO A 559 -9.62 -25.24 4.15
CA PRO A 559 -8.42 -25.43 3.33
C PRO A 559 -8.23 -24.37 2.22
N ASP A 560 -9.27 -23.62 1.86
CA ASP A 560 -9.17 -22.49 0.93
C ASP A 560 -8.25 -21.38 1.44
N ARG A 561 -8.03 -21.29 2.75
CA ARG A 561 -7.04 -20.37 3.35
C ARG A 561 -5.62 -20.70 2.91
N LEU A 562 -5.30 -21.97 2.74
CA LEU A 562 -4.01 -22.42 2.23
C LEU A 562 -3.81 -21.96 0.78
N GLY A 563 -4.90 -21.78 0.02
CA GLY A 563 -4.88 -21.22 -1.32
C GLY A 563 -4.47 -19.76 -1.39
N ASP A 564 -4.26 -19.07 -0.26
CA ASP A 564 -3.71 -17.72 -0.19
C ASP A 564 -2.26 -17.69 0.35
N SER A 565 -1.66 -18.86 0.53
CA SER A 565 -0.23 -19.03 0.83
C SER A 565 0.51 -19.41 -0.44
N PHE A 566 1.63 -18.75 -0.72
CA PHE A 566 2.39 -18.97 -1.95
C PHE A 566 3.84 -18.51 -1.83
N ASN A 567 4.68 -19.07 -2.68
CA ASN A 567 5.98 -18.51 -3.05
C ASN A 567 5.93 -18.11 -4.52
N VAL A 568 6.54 -16.97 -4.87
CA VAL A 568 6.79 -16.56 -6.25
C VAL A 568 8.25 -16.12 -6.34
N SER A 569 8.97 -16.67 -7.32
CA SER A 569 10.36 -16.32 -7.63
C SER A 569 10.53 -15.85 -9.07
N GLU A 570 11.47 -14.95 -9.29
CA GLU A 570 11.80 -14.39 -10.60
C GLU A 570 13.30 -14.16 -10.72
N GLU A 571 13.89 -14.66 -11.79
CA GLU A 571 15.24 -14.32 -12.22
C GLU A 571 15.15 -13.50 -13.51
N VAL A 572 15.73 -12.29 -13.51
CA VAL A 572 15.65 -11.38 -14.64
C VAL A 572 17.05 -10.99 -15.10
N THR A 573 17.35 -11.26 -16.36
CA THR A 573 18.59 -10.84 -17.02
C THR A 573 18.26 -9.78 -18.06
N THR A 574 18.86 -8.60 -17.95
CA THR A 574 18.69 -7.49 -18.89
C THR A 574 20.03 -7.14 -19.53
N LEU A 575 20.12 -7.24 -20.84
CA LEU A 575 21.19 -6.65 -21.64
C LEU A 575 20.70 -5.34 -22.21
N PHE A 576 21.48 -4.29 -22.13
CA PHE A 576 21.07 -2.97 -22.62
C PHE A 576 22.19 -2.23 -23.35
N ALA A 577 21.77 -1.38 -24.28
CA ALA A 577 22.65 -0.45 -24.98
C ALA A 577 21.89 0.85 -25.24
N LYS A 578 22.57 1.98 -25.08
CA LYS A 578 22.06 3.34 -25.32
C LYS A 578 23.14 4.16 -26.04
N GLY A 579 22.72 4.96 -27.02
CA GLY A 579 23.51 6.00 -27.62
C GLY A 579 22.86 7.36 -27.38
N ASP A 580 23.58 8.28 -26.73
CA ASP A 580 23.18 9.68 -26.65
C ASP A 580 23.72 10.43 -27.89
N PHE A 581 22.91 11.34 -28.43
CA PHE A 581 23.25 12.06 -29.63
C PHE A 581 22.96 13.55 -29.51
N GLU A 582 23.79 14.34 -30.21
CA GLU A 582 23.62 15.77 -30.39
C GLU A 582 23.76 16.11 -31.87
N THR A 583 22.86 16.94 -32.36
CA THR A 583 22.83 17.36 -33.76
C THR A 583 22.09 18.68 -33.91
N GLU A 584 21.99 19.14 -35.15
CA GLU A 584 21.22 20.32 -35.53
C GLU A 584 20.23 19.97 -36.63
N LEU A 585 18.98 20.34 -36.50
CA LEU A 585 17.94 20.13 -37.49
C LEU A 585 17.30 21.48 -37.89
N GLY A 586 17.56 21.94 -39.08
CA GLY A 586 16.99 23.19 -39.59
C GLY A 586 17.41 24.44 -38.81
N GLY A 587 18.55 24.41 -38.14
CA GLY A 587 19.06 25.52 -37.31
C GLY A 587 18.64 25.41 -35.84
N PHE A 588 17.97 24.34 -35.43
CA PHE A 588 17.59 24.08 -34.04
C PHE A 588 18.49 23.01 -33.43
N PRO A 589 19.03 23.24 -32.22
CA PRO A 589 19.76 22.21 -31.50
C PRO A 589 18.82 21.02 -31.14
N VAL A 590 19.32 19.81 -31.35
CA VAL A 590 18.61 18.57 -31.09
C VAL A 590 19.50 17.68 -30.28
N THR A 591 19.00 17.29 -29.09
CA THR A 591 19.63 16.28 -28.24
C THR A 591 18.68 15.09 -28.03
N GLY A 592 19.23 13.96 -27.69
CA GLY A 592 18.39 12.80 -27.40
C GLY A 592 19.16 11.52 -27.16
N ASN A 593 18.42 10.45 -27.00
CA ASN A 593 18.98 9.10 -26.91
C ASN A 593 18.14 8.09 -27.67
N VAL A 594 18.79 7.04 -28.10
CA VAL A 594 18.17 5.82 -28.63
C VAL A 594 18.75 4.63 -27.90
N GLY A 595 17.87 3.70 -27.50
CA GLY A 595 18.32 2.56 -26.74
C GLY A 595 17.52 1.30 -27.01
N LEU A 596 18.07 0.19 -26.56
CA LEU A 596 17.48 -1.12 -26.65
C LEU A 596 17.79 -1.93 -25.39
N GLN A 597 16.78 -2.59 -24.85
CA GLN A 597 16.94 -3.62 -23.82
C GLN A 597 16.47 -4.97 -24.35
N TYR A 598 17.22 -6.01 -24.04
CA TYR A 598 16.77 -7.40 -24.13
C TYR A 598 16.61 -7.95 -22.72
N VAL A 599 15.37 -8.27 -22.35
CA VAL A 599 15.00 -8.74 -21.02
C VAL A 599 14.58 -10.19 -21.11
N LYS A 600 15.28 -11.09 -20.40
CA LYS A 600 14.90 -12.48 -20.20
C LYS A 600 14.43 -12.65 -18.76
N THR A 601 13.26 -13.28 -18.57
CA THR A 601 12.69 -13.58 -17.26
C THR A 601 12.43 -15.07 -17.16
N ASP A 602 12.88 -15.66 -16.06
CA ASP A 602 12.52 -17.00 -15.62
C ASP A 602 11.72 -16.83 -14.32
N GLN A 603 10.46 -17.30 -14.30
CA GLN A 603 9.58 -17.16 -13.15
C GLN A 603 9.01 -18.50 -12.72
N ALA A 604 8.77 -18.65 -11.41
CA ALA A 604 8.15 -19.83 -10.84
C ALA A 604 7.26 -19.48 -9.64
N SER A 605 6.31 -20.33 -9.35
CA SER A 605 5.49 -20.23 -8.14
C SER A 605 5.16 -21.60 -7.58
N SER A 606 5.19 -21.69 -6.26
CA SER A 606 4.70 -22.85 -5.52
C SER A 606 3.57 -22.42 -4.55
N GLY A 607 2.66 -23.36 -4.27
CA GLY A 607 1.54 -23.08 -3.36
C GLY A 607 0.57 -24.25 -3.26
N TYR A 608 -0.50 -24.05 -2.48
CA TYR A 608 -1.47 -25.08 -2.19
C TYR A 608 -2.76 -24.89 -2.99
N ILE A 609 -3.34 -26.01 -3.45
CA ILE A 609 -4.73 -26.05 -3.91
C ILE A 609 -5.55 -26.70 -2.80
N GLY A 610 -6.32 -25.89 -2.07
CA GLY A 610 -7.22 -26.38 -1.02
C GLY A 610 -8.53 -26.91 -1.57
N VAL A 611 -9.13 -27.92 -0.94
CA VAL A 611 -10.43 -28.47 -1.32
C VAL A 611 -11.41 -28.27 -0.18
N VAL A 612 -12.49 -27.58 -0.43
CA VAL A 612 -13.48 -27.10 0.57
C VAL A 612 -14.86 -27.68 0.28
N GLY A 613 -15.64 -27.90 1.34
CA GLY A 613 -17.02 -28.38 1.24
C GLY A 613 -17.15 -29.89 1.02
N THR A 614 -16.04 -30.61 1.07
CA THR A 614 -15.99 -32.05 0.96
C THR A 614 -15.16 -32.63 2.11
N ASN A 615 -15.53 -33.79 2.62
CA ASN A 615 -14.70 -34.54 3.59
C ASN A 615 -13.61 -35.36 2.86
N PHE A 616 -13.26 -34.99 1.65
CA PHE A 616 -12.35 -35.76 0.83
C PHE A 616 -10.92 -35.28 0.97
N LYS A 617 -10.08 -36.23 1.18
CA LYS A 617 -8.65 -36.14 1.00
C LYS A 617 -8.36 -36.57 -0.44
N VAL A 618 -7.79 -35.72 -1.24
CA VAL A 618 -7.75 -35.92 -2.70
C VAL A 618 -6.35 -36.01 -3.29
N CYS A 619 -5.31 -35.71 -2.51
CA CYS A 619 -3.93 -35.78 -2.96
C CYS A 619 -2.97 -36.08 -1.80
N ASP A 620 -1.82 -36.59 -2.13
CA ASP A 620 -0.65 -36.71 -1.26
C ASP A 620 0.31 -35.55 -1.64
N GLY A 621 0.14 -34.40 -0.96
CA GLY A 621 0.84 -33.17 -1.32
C GLY A 621 2.33 -33.18 -0.98
N ASN A 622 2.73 -33.98 -0.01
CA ASN A 622 4.10 -34.04 0.49
C ASN A 622 4.78 -35.42 0.29
N ASN A 623 4.13 -36.35 -0.44
CA ASN A 623 4.60 -37.70 -0.74
C ASN A 623 4.84 -38.56 0.52
N ASP A 624 4.07 -38.37 1.58
CA ASP A 624 4.15 -39.19 2.80
C ASP A 624 3.19 -40.40 2.79
N ASN A 625 2.47 -40.58 1.69
CA ASN A 625 1.41 -41.55 1.47
C ASN A 625 0.13 -41.28 2.30
N ILE A 626 -0.03 -40.11 2.84
CA ILE A 626 -1.25 -39.63 3.49
C ILE A 626 -1.95 -38.67 2.51
N ILE A 627 -3.19 -38.96 2.18
CA ILE A 627 -3.96 -38.11 1.27
C ILE A 627 -4.46 -36.87 2.03
N ASP A 628 -4.09 -35.69 1.53
CA ASP A 628 -4.37 -34.39 2.13
C ASP A 628 -5.59 -33.72 1.53
N THR A 629 -6.10 -32.69 2.25
CA THR A 629 -7.14 -31.76 1.76
C THR A 629 -6.57 -30.57 1.00
N ALA A 630 -5.26 -30.50 0.88
CA ALA A 630 -4.55 -29.49 0.10
C ALA A 630 -3.37 -30.13 -0.63
N CYS A 631 -3.13 -29.69 -1.86
CA CYS A 631 -2.06 -30.22 -2.71
C CYS A 631 -1.05 -29.12 -3.01
N ILE A 632 0.23 -29.46 -2.98
CA ILE A 632 1.29 -28.56 -3.42
C ILE A 632 1.31 -28.54 -4.95
N LYS A 633 1.51 -27.36 -5.50
CA LYS A 633 1.65 -27.12 -6.93
C LYS A 633 2.88 -26.24 -7.20
N ASP A 634 3.75 -26.69 -8.09
CA ASP A 634 4.91 -25.95 -8.58
C ASP A 634 4.76 -25.72 -10.08
N VAL A 635 4.85 -24.48 -10.52
CA VAL A 635 4.71 -24.11 -11.93
C VAL A 635 5.64 -22.95 -12.24
N GLY A 636 6.34 -23.05 -13.38
CA GLY A 636 7.21 -21.98 -13.86
C GLY A 636 7.11 -21.74 -15.35
N SER A 637 7.58 -20.60 -15.79
CA SER A 637 7.69 -20.24 -17.20
C SER A 637 8.89 -19.34 -17.47
N SER A 638 9.34 -19.32 -18.74
CA SER A 638 10.40 -18.42 -19.21
C SER A 638 9.93 -17.66 -20.44
N TYR A 639 10.28 -16.38 -20.51
CA TYR A 639 9.95 -15.52 -21.62
C TYR A 639 10.99 -14.43 -21.82
N ASN A 640 10.94 -13.75 -22.97
CA ASN A 640 11.83 -12.63 -23.25
C ASN A 640 11.10 -11.49 -23.96
N HIS A 641 11.64 -10.27 -23.79
CA HIS A 641 11.14 -9.05 -24.43
C HIS A 641 12.30 -8.23 -25.00
N VAL A 642 11.98 -7.50 -26.07
CA VAL A 642 12.86 -6.49 -26.64
C VAL A 642 12.17 -5.13 -26.48
N LEU A 643 12.83 -4.21 -25.79
CA LEU A 643 12.27 -2.93 -25.40
C LEU A 643 13.09 -1.79 -26.03
N PRO A 644 12.68 -1.28 -27.19
CA PRO A 644 13.29 -0.09 -27.79
C PRO A 644 12.84 1.18 -27.08
N SER A 645 13.71 2.19 -27.05
CA SER A 645 13.42 3.53 -26.54
C SER A 645 14.06 4.59 -27.43
N LEU A 646 13.36 5.71 -27.57
CA LEU A 646 13.81 6.91 -28.28
C LEU A 646 13.28 8.12 -27.52
N ASN A 647 14.18 9.04 -27.15
CA ASN A 647 13.84 10.34 -26.61
C ASN A 647 14.56 11.40 -27.45
N ILE A 648 13.85 12.46 -27.86
CA ILE A 648 14.37 13.58 -28.65
C ILE A 648 13.92 14.87 -27.98
N SER A 649 14.85 15.80 -27.81
CA SER A 649 14.58 17.16 -27.35
C SER A 649 15.07 18.13 -28.38
N VAL A 650 14.21 19.00 -28.88
CA VAL A 650 14.51 20.07 -29.84
C VAL A 650 14.34 21.39 -29.13
N GLU A 651 15.40 22.19 -29.05
CA GLU A 651 15.37 23.57 -28.60
C GLU A 651 14.89 24.46 -29.73
N VAL A 652 13.62 24.86 -29.73
CA VAL A 652 12.95 25.62 -30.78
C VAL A 652 13.16 27.13 -30.64
N ALA A 653 13.50 27.59 -29.45
CA ALA A 653 13.95 28.93 -29.11
C ALA A 653 14.75 28.84 -27.80
N GLU A 654 15.42 29.91 -27.37
CA GLU A 654 16.15 29.98 -26.10
C GLU A 654 15.24 29.54 -24.97
N ASP A 655 15.64 28.48 -24.22
CA ASP A 655 14.92 27.87 -23.09
C ASP A 655 13.50 27.33 -23.43
N GLN A 656 13.23 27.04 -24.73
CA GLN A 656 11.97 26.45 -25.18
C GLN A 656 12.21 25.10 -25.88
N PHE A 657 11.65 24.04 -25.33
CA PHE A 657 11.89 22.69 -25.80
C PHE A 657 10.61 22.04 -26.31
N VAL A 658 10.70 21.36 -27.42
CA VAL A 658 9.72 20.34 -27.84
C VAL A 658 10.38 18.98 -27.66
N ARG A 659 9.78 18.16 -26.81
CA ARG A 659 10.25 16.81 -26.53
C ARG A 659 9.33 15.78 -27.17
N PHE A 660 9.92 14.75 -27.74
CA PHE A 660 9.24 13.62 -28.30
C PHE A 660 9.84 12.33 -27.74
N ALA A 661 9.00 11.39 -27.33
CA ALA A 661 9.45 10.07 -26.92
C ALA A 661 8.58 8.96 -27.51
N ALA A 662 9.22 7.86 -27.88
CA ALA A 662 8.58 6.63 -28.29
C ALA A 662 9.31 5.45 -27.66
N ASN A 663 8.59 4.61 -26.92
CA ASN A 663 9.21 3.49 -26.23
C ASN A 663 8.23 2.34 -26.03
N LYS A 664 8.79 1.17 -25.82
CA LYS A 664 8.06 -0.02 -25.38
C LYS A 664 8.45 -0.31 -23.94
N THR A 665 7.45 -0.46 -23.06
CA THR A 665 7.66 -0.77 -21.65
C THR A 665 6.90 -2.03 -21.26
N ILE A 666 7.40 -2.68 -20.21
CA ILE A 666 6.72 -3.78 -19.56
C ILE A 666 6.56 -3.47 -18.06
N SER A 667 5.51 -4.03 -17.47
CA SER A 667 5.37 -4.17 -16.02
C SER A 667 5.07 -5.64 -15.71
N ARG A 668 5.88 -6.26 -14.88
CA ARG A 668 5.65 -7.67 -14.51
C ARG A 668 4.29 -7.81 -13.84
N ALA A 669 3.63 -8.97 -14.07
CA ALA A 669 2.32 -9.24 -13.49
C ALA A 669 2.35 -9.16 -11.96
N ARG A 670 1.21 -8.89 -11.35
CA ARG A 670 1.08 -8.84 -9.90
C ARG A 670 1.41 -10.20 -9.29
N ILE A 671 2.14 -10.20 -8.18
CA ILE A 671 2.60 -11.42 -7.50
C ILE A 671 1.43 -12.28 -7.02
N ASP A 672 0.38 -11.65 -6.47
CA ASP A 672 -0.83 -12.35 -6.02
C ASP A 672 -1.62 -12.99 -7.16
N GLN A 673 -1.49 -12.50 -8.40
CA GLN A 673 -2.07 -13.09 -9.60
C GLN A 673 -1.22 -14.23 -10.16
N MET A 674 0.11 -14.20 -9.94
CA MET A 674 1.06 -15.22 -10.39
C MET A 674 1.13 -16.44 -9.48
N LYS A 675 0.50 -16.42 -8.32
CA LYS A 675 0.56 -17.54 -7.37
C LYS A 675 0.05 -18.85 -8.00
N ALA A 676 0.72 -19.98 -7.70
CA ALA A 676 0.26 -21.30 -8.09
C ALA A 676 -0.89 -21.82 -7.20
N SER A 677 -1.11 -21.16 -6.07
CA SER A 677 -2.09 -21.56 -5.07
C SER A 677 -3.52 -21.16 -5.46
N GLY A 678 -4.49 -21.82 -4.82
CA GLY A 678 -5.89 -21.58 -5.01
C GLY A 678 -6.77 -22.55 -4.24
N PHE A 679 -8.02 -22.67 -4.64
CA PHE A 679 -8.94 -23.59 -4.00
C PHE A 679 -9.96 -24.16 -4.99
N ILE A 680 -10.52 -25.31 -4.63
CA ILE A 680 -11.70 -25.91 -5.22
C ILE A 680 -12.76 -26.00 -4.14
N LYS A 681 -13.96 -25.50 -4.41
CA LYS A 681 -15.08 -25.52 -3.49
C LYS A 681 -16.23 -26.31 -4.08
N PHE A 682 -16.81 -27.17 -3.23
CA PHE A 682 -18.12 -27.77 -3.46
C PHE A 682 -19.11 -27.14 -2.50
N ASP A 683 -20.08 -26.41 -3.04
CA ASP A 683 -21.16 -25.80 -2.25
C ASP A 683 -22.25 -26.84 -2.04
N GLN A 684 -22.51 -27.17 -0.78
CA GLN A 684 -23.53 -28.16 -0.39
C GLN A 684 -24.96 -27.58 -0.42
N ASN A 685 -25.16 -26.40 -1.07
CA ASN A 685 -26.48 -25.84 -1.25
C ASN A 685 -27.34 -26.79 -2.11
N PRO A 686 -28.46 -27.32 -1.59
CA PRO A 686 -29.30 -28.27 -2.30
C PRO A 686 -29.87 -27.76 -3.62
N ASP A 687 -30.13 -26.45 -3.74
CA ASP A 687 -30.61 -25.86 -4.97
C ASP A 687 -29.59 -25.98 -6.10
N LEU A 688 -28.30 -25.84 -5.77
CA LEU A 688 -27.21 -26.03 -6.73
C LEU A 688 -26.95 -27.52 -7.05
N ILE A 689 -27.10 -28.39 -6.05
CA ILE A 689 -26.93 -29.84 -6.21
C ILE A 689 -28.02 -30.44 -7.10
N ALA A 690 -29.23 -29.88 -7.08
CA ALA A 690 -30.37 -30.36 -7.86
C ALA A 690 -30.33 -29.94 -9.34
N ILE A 691 -29.38 -29.08 -9.73
CA ILE A 691 -29.31 -28.58 -11.11
C ILE A 691 -28.95 -29.72 -12.07
N GLN A 692 -29.58 -29.77 -13.23
CA GLN A 692 -29.27 -30.77 -14.25
C GLN A 692 -27.80 -30.72 -14.65
N ASN A 693 -27.19 -31.89 -14.81
CA ASN A 693 -25.81 -32.03 -15.24
C ASN A 693 -25.62 -31.72 -16.73
N THR A 694 -25.88 -30.46 -17.10
CA THR A 694 -25.65 -29.91 -18.46
C THR A 694 -25.01 -28.52 -18.35
N PRO A 695 -24.11 -28.14 -19.28
CA PRO A 695 -23.55 -26.80 -19.33
C PRO A 695 -24.59 -25.70 -19.27
N ALA A 696 -25.65 -25.81 -20.09
CA ALA A 696 -26.71 -24.81 -20.19
C ALA A 696 -27.50 -24.62 -18.89
N ALA A 697 -27.72 -25.70 -18.12
CA ALA A 697 -28.41 -25.59 -16.83
C ALA A 697 -27.52 -24.93 -15.80
N VAL A 698 -26.22 -25.27 -15.80
CA VAL A 698 -25.23 -24.64 -14.90
C VAL A 698 -25.05 -23.15 -15.23
N GLU A 699 -25.00 -22.77 -16.49
CA GLU A 699 -24.97 -21.38 -16.91
C GLU A 699 -26.22 -20.58 -16.45
N ALA A 700 -27.38 -21.20 -16.49
CA ALA A 700 -28.63 -20.56 -16.12
C ALA A 700 -28.88 -20.44 -14.62
N TYR A 701 -28.46 -21.45 -13.85
CA TYR A 701 -28.84 -21.61 -12.42
C TYR A 701 -27.67 -21.67 -11.44
N GLY A 702 -26.42 -21.74 -11.93
CA GLY A 702 -25.22 -21.87 -11.13
C GLY A 702 -24.70 -23.30 -11.03
N SER A 703 -23.68 -23.52 -10.18
CA SER A 703 -23.05 -24.81 -9.93
C SER A 703 -22.63 -24.92 -8.47
N PRO A 704 -22.68 -26.13 -7.88
CA PRO A 704 -22.03 -26.38 -6.59
C PRO A 704 -20.50 -26.33 -6.69
N TRP A 705 -19.91 -26.49 -7.87
CA TRP A 705 -18.48 -26.48 -8.09
C TRP A 705 -17.94 -25.12 -8.49
N SER A 706 -16.90 -24.70 -7.81
CA SER A 706 -16.08 -23.55 -8.20
C SER A 706 -14.60 -23.84 -7.93
N LYS A 707 -13.75 -23.31 -8.80
CA LYS A 707 -12.30 -23.34 -8.65
C LYS A 707 -11.74 -21.95 -8.88
N PHE A 708 -10.80 -21.55 -8.05
CA PHE A 708 -10.06 -20.32 -8.22
C PHE A 708 -8.57 -20.60 -8.04
N THR A 709 -7.72 -20.12 -8.94
CA THR A 709 -6.25 -20.15 -8.80
C THR A 709 -5.64 -18.88 -9.37
N GLY A 710 -4.43 -18.55 -8.94
CA GLY A 710 -3.59 -17.66 -9.72
C GLY A 710 -3.05 -18.36 -10.98
N ASN A 711 -2.19 -17.66 -11.72
CA ASN A 711 -1.59 -18.18 -12.95
C ASN A 711 -0.10 -17.85 -13.03
N PRO A 712 0.80 -18.79 -12.68
CA PRO A 712 2.24 -18.59 -12.75
C PRO A 712 2.79 -18.42 -14.17
N LEU A 713 1.97 -18.63 -15.21
CA LEU A 713 2.35 -18.51 -16.61
C LEU A 713 2.08 -17.12 -17.18
N LEU A 714 1.55 -16.19 -16.37
CA LEU A 714 1.29 -14.83 -16.81
C LEU A 714 2.55 -14.16 -17.34
N LYS A 715 2.39 -13.49 -18.47
CA LYS A 715 3.42 -12.64 -19.06
C LYS A 715 3.30 -11.22 -18.49
N PRO A 716 4.34 -10.40 -18.61
CA PRO A 716 4.26 -9.01 -18.24
C PRO A 716 3.15 -8.27 -18.99
N LEU A 717 2.55 -7.29 -18.33
CA LEU A 717 1.80 -6.23 -18.98
C LEU A 717 2.74 -5.49 -19.94
N GLU A 718 2.28 -5.13 -21.11
CA GLU A 718 3.10 -4.56 -22.17
C GLU A 718 2.41 -3.35 -22.80
N SER A 719 3.17 -2.27 -23.05
CA SER A 719 2.66 -1.04 -23.64
C SER A 719 3.62 -0.44 -24.65
N ASN A 720 3.10 0.03 -25.77
CA ASN A 720 3.78 0.93 -26.69
C ASN A 720 3.38 2.37 -26.35
N ASN A 721 4.35 3.22 -26.05
CA ASN A 721 4.10 4.56 -25.52
C ASN A 721 4.61 5.62 -26.50
N PHE A 722 3.85 6.70 -26.63
CA PHE A 722 4.17 7.89 -27.42
C PHE A 722 3.86 9.14 -26.62
N ASP A 723 4.83 10.01 -26.50
CA ASP A 723 4.76 11.23 -25.71
C ASP A 723 5.26 12.43 -26.53
N VAL A 724 4.57 13.56 -26.38
CA VAL A 724 5.00 14.85 -26.89
C VAL A 724 4.82 15.88 -25.79
N ALA A 725 5.84 16.66 -25.50
CA ALA A 725 5.79 17.74 -24.53
C ALA A 725 6.36 19.02 -25.10
N PHE A 726 5.78 20.14 -24.73
CA PHE A 726 6.34 21.49 -24.93
C PHE A 726 6.66 22.08 -23.55
N GLU A 727 7.86 22.63 -23.40
CA GLU A 727 8.34 23.21 -22.16
C GLU A 727 8.95 24.58 -22.47
N ASN A 728 8.60 25.59 -21.67
CA ASN A 728 9.15 26.94 -21.75
C ASN A 728 9.63 27.36 -20.38
N TYR A 729 10.92 27.53 -20.23
CA TYR A 729 11.62 27.95 -19.04
C TYR A 729 11.96 29.45 -19.18
N PHE A 730 11.14 30.30 -18.59
CA PHE A 730 11.27 31.75 -18.72
C PHE A 730 12.00 32.41 -17.53
N ASP A 731 12.37 31.64 -16.53
CA ASP A 731 13.15 32.03 -15.37
C ASP A 731 13.78 30.81 -14.69
N GLU A 732 14.74 31.03 -13.80
CA GLU A 732 15.34 29.97 -12.97
C GLU A 732 14.31 29.24 -12.10
N GLU A 733 13.22 29.94 -11.69
CA GLU A 733 12.11 29.40 -10.91
C GLU A 733 10.83 29.23 -11.72
N GLY A 734 10.81 29.67 -12.97
CA GLY A 734 9.58 29.84 -13.74
C GLY A 734 9.54 29.01 -15.01
N TYR A 735 8.55 28.12 -15.12
CA TYR A 735 8.28 27.39 -16.35
C TYR A 735 6.80 27.10 -16.54
N VAL A 736 6.45 26.85 -17.78
CA VAL A 736 5.17 26.27 -18.18
C VAL A 736 5.43 25.08 -19.08
N SER A 737 4.66 24.01 -18.92
CA SER A 737 4.73 22.86 -19.79
C SER A 737 3.35 22.31 -20.13
N ALA A 738 3.26 21.73 -21.33
CA ALA A 738 2.09 21.00 -21.79
C ALA A 738 2.56 19.68 -22.44
N ALA A 739 1.99 18.57 -22.01
CA ALA A 739 2.31 17.26 -22.54
C ALA A 739 1.04 16.52 -22.94
N VAL A 740 1.15 15.69 -23.97
CA VAL A 740 0.14 14.71 -24.36
C VAL A 740 0.82 13.36 -24.48
N PHE A 741 0.12 12.32 -24.07
CA PHE A 741 0.63 10.96 -24.12
C PHE A 741 -0.43 9.97 -24.60
N TYR A 742 0.05 8.91 -25.25
CA TYR A 742 -0.73 7.77 -25.68
C TYR A 742 0.01 6.48 -25.33
N LYS A 743 -0.67 5.56 -24.67
CA LYS A 743 -0.18 4.23 -24.32
C LYS A 743 -1.11 3.18 -24.94
N ASP A 744 -0.59 2.41 -25.87
CA ASP A 744 -1.25 1.25 -26.46
C ASP A 744 -0.94 0.02 -25.61
N LEU A 745 -1.91 -0.46 -24.85
CA LEU A 745 -1.78 -1.63 -23.99
C LEU A 745 -1.97 -2.88 -24.86
N VAL A 746 -0.88 -3.53 -25.20
CA VAL A 746 -0.88 -4.71 -26.09
C VAL A 746 -1.05 -6.02 -25.32
N ASN A 747 -0.75 -6.02 -24.03
CA ASN A 747 -1.02 -7.11 -23.12
C ASN A 747 -1.40 -6.57 -21.74
N TRP A 748 -2.57 -6.96 -21.26
CA TRP A 748 -3.07 -6.69 -19.92
C TRP A 748 -3.66 -7.96 -19.33
N THR A 749 -3.53 -8.15 -18.01
CA THR A 749 -4.11 -9.29 -17.31
C THR A 749 -5.61 -9.10 -17.10
N LEU A 750 -6.37 -10.12 -17.35
CA LEU A 750 -7.82 -10.17 -17.07
C LEU A 750 -8.15 -11.33 -16.15
N GLU A 751 -9.19 -11.18 -15.34
CA GLU A 751 -9.81 -12.29 -14.65
C GLU A 751 -10.70 -13.04 -15.66
N SER A 752 -10.42 -14.32 -15.84
CA SER A 752 -11.17 -15.22 -16.71
C SER A 752 -12.06 -16.12 -15.87
N ARG A 753 -13.29 -16.35 -16.33
CA ARG A 753 -14.22 -17.30 -15.74
C ARG A 753 -14.75 -18.25 -16.80
N GLN A 754 -14.39 -19.51 -16.68
CA GLN A 754 -14.71 -20.55 -17.66
C GLN A 754 -15.58 -21.62 -17.03
N LEU A 755 -16.49 -22.19 -17.81
CA LEU A 755 -17.23 -23.38 -17.44
C LEU A 755 -16.40 -24.61 -17.80
N ILE A 756 -16.05 -25.43 -16.81
CA ILE A 756 -15.24 -26.66 -17.01
C ILE A 756 -15.97 -27.89 -16.48
N ASP A 757 -15.55 -29.04 -16.96
CA ASP A 757 -15.98 -30.34 -16.44
C ASP A 757 -15.01 -30.82 -15.35
N PHE A 758 -15.43 -30.75 -14.09
CA PHE A 758 -14.64 -31.10 -12.93
C PHE A 758 -14.31 -32.61 -12.85
N THR A 759 -14.97 -33.48 -13.61
CA THR A 759 -14.61 -34.91 -13.69
C THR A 759 -13.24 -35.13 -14.29
N ASN A 760 -12.80 -34.21 -15.15
CA ASN A 760 -11.51 -34.25 -15.85
C ASN A 760 -10.48 -33.27 -15.26
N ASP A 761 -10.85 -32.49 -14.25
CA ASP A 761 -9.91 -31.58 -13.61
C ASP A 761 -8.93 -32.37 -12.75
N VAL A 762 -7.64 -32.16 -13.00
CA VAL A 762 -6.56 -32.86 -12.32
C VAL A 762 -5.67 -31.86 -11.57
N THR A 763 -5.16 -32.30 -10.42
CA THR A 763 -4.18 -31.54 -9.66
C THR A 763 -2.82 -31.53 -10.36
N ALA A 764 -1.89 -30.74 -9.86
CA ALA A 764 -0.49 -30.76 -10.30
C ALA A 764 0.14 -32.16 -10.20
N ASN A 765 -0.30 -33.00 -9.26
CA ASN A 765 0.19 -34.37 -9.05
C ASN A 765 -0.64 -35.42 -9.81
N GLY A 766 -1.52 -35.01 -10.73
CA GLY A 766 -2.36 -35.91 -11.51
C GLY A 766 -3.57 -36.49 -10.77
N ALA A 767 -3.79 -36.12 -9.52
CA ALA A 767 -5.00 -36.50 -8.78
C ALA A 767 -6.21 -35.70 -9.31
N ASN A 768 -7.35 -36.37 -9.39
CA ASN A 768 -8.62 -35.77 -9.81
C ASN A 768 -9.37 -35.27 -8.58
N TYR A 769 -9.73 -33.97 -8.54
CA TYR A 769 -10.49 -33.36 -7.45
C TYR A 769 -11.95 -33.77 -7.45
N TYR A 770 -12.50 -34.11 -8.62
CA TYR A 770 -13.86 -34.57 -8.71
C TYR A 770 -13.99 -35.94 -8.06
N VAL A 771 -14.88 -36.08 -7.10
CA VAL A 771 -15.10 -37.33 -6.40
C VAL A 771 -16.45 -37.90 -6.82
N PRO A 772 -16.43 -39.06 -7.51
CA PRO A 772 -17.65 -39.73 -7.96
C PRO A 772 -18.65 -40.08 -6.86
N SER A 773 -18.21 -40.12 -5.58
CA SER A 773 -19.07 -40.41 -4.43
C SER A 773 -20.09 -39.33 -4.12
N PHE A 774 -20.01 -38.14 -4.69
CA PHE A 774 -21.10 -37.17 -4.65
C PHE A 774 -22.23 -37.51 -5.63
N HIS A 775 -21.92 -38.28 -6.66
CA HIS A 775 -22.96 -38.80 -7.52
C HIS A 775 -23.68 -39.98 -6.86
N ASN A 776 -24.99 -39.94 -6.96
CA ASN A 776 -25.87 -40.94 -6.38
C ASN A 776 -25.80 -41.02 -4.84
N ARG A 777 -25.36 -39.98 -4.17
CA ARG A 777 -25.47 -39.88 -2.70
C ARG A 777 -26.94 -39.93 -2.31
N VAL A 778 -27.26 -40.80 -1.39
CA VAL A 778 -28.62 -40.96 -0.86
C VAL A 778 -28.70 -40.12 0.44
N VAL A 779 -29.71 -39.27 0.53
CA VAL A 779 -30.04 -38.56 1.78
C VAL A 779 -30.39 -39.57 2.87
N GLN A 780 -29.54 -39.77 3.87
CA GLN A 780 -29.69 -40.79 4.87
C GLN A 780 -30.44 -40.35 6.13
N THR A 781 -30.32 -39.06 6.46
CA THR A 781 -30.98 -38.50 7.66
C THR A 781 -31.69 -37.19 7.29
N ALA A 782 -32.83 -36.96 7.91
CA ALA A 782 -33.49 -35.67 7.86
C ALA A 782 -32.57 -34.61 8.52
N GLY A 783 -32.39 -33.45 7.90
CA GLY A 783 -31.51 -32.41 8.40
C GLY A 783 -30.06 -32.51 7.94
N GLU A 784 -29.71 -33.46 7.12
CA GLU A 784 -28.33 -33.64 6.60
C GLU A 784 -27.80 -32.42 5.86
N TYR A 785 -28.68 -31.61 5.27
CA TYR A 785 -28.37 -30.41 4.47
C TYR A 785 -28.98 -29.13 5.06
N GLY A 786 -29.32 -29.11 6.34
CA GLY A 786 -29.85 -27.94 7.04
C GLY A 786 -31.36 -27.74 6.88
N PRO A 787 -31.87 -26.49 6.97
CA PRO A 787 -33.32 -26.22 6.93
C PRO A 787 -34.04 -26.56 5.63
N LEU A 788 -33.34 -27.06 4.62
CA LEU A 788 -33.86 -27.45 3.32
C LEU A 788 -34.36 -28.92 3.25
N ASP A 789 -34.52 -29.57 4.38
CA ASP A 789 -35.08 -30.92 4.52
C ASP A 789 -36.45 -31.11 3.85
N THR A 790 -37.15 -30.01 3.64
CA THR A 790 -38.41 -30.00 2.86
C THR A 790 -38.18 -30.29 1.36
N PHE A 791 -36.97 -30.08 0.86
CA PHE A 791 -36.63 -30.26 -0.54
C PHE A 791 -36.12 -31.67 -0.88
N TYR A 792 -35.44 -32.32 0.09
CA TYR A 792 -34.87 -33.66 -0.12
C TYR A 792 -35.29 -34.65 0.96
N PRO A 793 -36.41 -35.31 0.77
CA PRO A 793 -36.82 -36.37 1.66
C PRO A 793 -35.76 -37.49 1.79
N VAL A 794 -35.71 -38.13 2.96
CA VAL A 794 -34.87 -39.33 3.15
C VAL A 794 -35.10 -40.34 2.02
N GLY A 795 -34.05 -40.84 1.46
CA GLY A 795 -34.05 -41.71 0.29
C GLY A 795 -33.91 -41.02 -1.08
N THR A 796 -33.86 -39.69 -1.10
CA THR A 796 -33.57 -38.96 -2.37
C THR A 796 -32.14 -39.22 -2.79
N VAL A 797 -31.96 -39.53 -4.07
CA VAL A 797 -30.65 -39.68 -4.71
C VAL A 797 -30.22 -38.35 -5.29
N LEU A 798 -29.09 -37.83 -4.79
CA LEU A 798 -28.52 -36.57 -5.28
C LEU A 798 -27.52 -36.85 -6.40
N THR A 799 -27.65 -36.14 -7.51
CA THR A 799 -26.74 -36.24 -8.67
C THR A 799 -26.30 -34.85 -9.08
N PRO A 800 -25.33 -34.24 -8.33
CA PRO A 800 -24.88 -32.90 -8.65
C PRO A 800 -24.26 -32.82 -10.04
N PRO A 801 -24.32 -31.66 -10.71
CA PRO A 801 -23.67 -31.48 -12.00
C PRO A 801 -22.16 -31.64 -11.87
N ASN A 802 -21.51 -32.10 -12.93
CA ASN A 802 -20.04 -32.17 -13.03
C ASN A 802 -19.46 -30.83 -13.44
N TYR A 803 -20.27 -30.01 -14.14
CA TYR A 803 -19.83 -28.72 -14.65
C TYR A 803 -19.83 -27.67 -13.55
N GLY A 804 -18.83 -26.79 -13.60
CA GLY A 804 -18.72 -25.68 -12.68
C GLY A 804 -17.77 -24.61 -13.19
N TYR A 805 -17.55 -23.59 -12.39
CA TYR A 805 -16.79 -22.43 -12.81
C TYR A 805 -15.34 -22.48 -12.34
N TYR A 806 -14.42 -22.27 -13.27
CA TYR A 806 -13.02 -22.01 -13.00
C TYR A 806 -12.70 -20.56 -13.27
N SER A 807 -12.28 -19.85 -12.23
CA SER A 807 -11.78 -18.49 -12.32
C SER A 807 -10.26 -18.47 -12.13
N ASN A 808 -9.56 -17.76 -13.01
CA ASN A 808 -8.13 -17.54 -12.96
C ASN A 808 -7.78 -16.20 -13.63
N PHE A 809 -6.49 -15.91 -13.74
CA PHE A 809 -5.99 -14.76 -14.49
C PHE A 809 -5.38 -15.21 -15.81
N GLU A 810 -5.65 -14.46 -16.87
CA GLU A 810 -5.16 -14.74 -18.23
C GLU A 810 -4.56 -13.48 -18.86
N ASP A 811 -3.63 -13.69 -19.78
CA ASP A 811 -3.04 -12.64 -20.60
C ASP A 811 -3.93 -12.32 -21.81
N GLY A 812 -3.68 -11.16 -22.45
CA GLY A 812 -4.18 -10.85 -23.78
C GLY A 812 -5.29 -9.83 -23.86
N LEU A 813 -5.73 -9.28 -22.72
CA LEU A 813 -6.60 -8.12 -22.74
C LEU A 813 -5.82 -6.91 -23.26
N LYS A 814 -6.43 -6.18 -24.17
CA LYS A 814 -5.88 -4.97 -24.78
C LYS A 814 -6.62 -3.73 -24.30
N GLY A 815 -6.03 -2.58 -24.59
CA GLY A 815 -6.66 -1.33 -24.25
C GLY A 815 -5.80 -0.13 -24.65
N SER A 816 -6.23 1.04 -24.25
CA SER A 816 -5.44 2.27 -24.46
C SER A 816 -5.61 3.24 -23.31
N VAL A 817 -4.56 4.00 -23.05
CA VAL A 817 -4.57 5.11 -22.11
C VAL A 817 -4.04 6.34 -22.83
N LYS A 818 -4.79 7.42 -22.80
CA LYS A 818 -4.37 8.70 -23.38
C LYS A 818 -4.67 9.82 -22.41
N GLY A 819 -3.84 10.85 -22.45
CA GLY A 819 -4.03 11.98 -21.55
C GLY A 819 -3.29 13.23 -21.96
N ALA A 820 -3.58 14.27 -21.21
CA ALA A 820 -2.93 15.56 -21.33
C ALA A 820 -2.53 16.06 -19.93
N GLU A 821 -1.37 16.67 -19.86
CA GLU A 821 -0.80 17.25 -18.64
C GLU A 821 -0.46 18.71 -18.91
N LEU A 822 -0.86 19.58 -18.01
CA LEU A 822 -0.50 21.00 -18.00
C LEU A 822 0.20 21.29 -16.68
N THR A 823 1.29 22.04 -16.71
CA THR A 823 2.03 22.43 -15.51
C THR A 823 2.46 23.88 -15.66
N ALA A 824 2.40 24.61 -14.58
CA ALA A 824 2.94 25.97 -14.51
C ALA A 824 3.57 26.18 -13.13
N ASN A 825 4.77 26.73 -13.13
CA ASN A 825 5.41 27.30 -11.93
C ASN A 825 5.76 28.75 -12.26
N VAL A 826 5.14 29.67 -11.56
CA VAL A 826 5.21 31.09 -11.88
C VAL A 826 5.56 31.90 -10.62
N PRO A 827 6.81 32.43 -10.52
CA PRO A 827 7.12 33.43 -9.52
C PRO A 827 6.42 34.74 -9.89
N LEU A 828 5.57 35.26 -8.96
CA LEU A 828 4.67 36.36 -9.27
C LEU A 828 5.36 37.73 -9.38
N ASN A 829 6.63 37.86 -8.97
CA ASN A 829 7.45 39.05 -9.27
C ASN A 829 7.57 39.31 -10.77
N LYS A 830 7.47 38.26 -11.64
CA LYS A 830 7.45 38.39 -13.09
C LYS A 830 6.14 38.98 -13.62
N VAL A 831 5.06 38.92 -12.86
CA VAL A 831 3.78 39.55 -13.18
C VAL A 831 3.79 41.00 -12.70
N ALA A 832 4.23 41.22 -11.45
CA ALA A 832 4.37 42.54 -10.86
C ALA A 832 5.39 42.51 -9.71
N GLN A 833 6.33 43.45 -9.68
CA GLN A 833 7.41 43.53 -8.69
C GLN A 833 6.90 43.67 -7.24
N VAL A 834 5.70 44.23 -7.03
CA VAL A 834 5.05 44.30 -5.71
C VAL A 834 4.69 42.89 -5.16
N LEU A 835 4.64 41.85 -6.00
CA LEU A 835 4.37 40.47 -5.64
C LEU A 835 5.66 39.65 -5.42
N ASP A 836 6.79 40.32 -5.23
CA ASP A 836 8.05 39.65 -4.91
C ASP A 836 7.93 38.79 -3.66
N GLY A 837 8.42 37.56 -3.73
CA GLY A 837 8.24 36.52 -2.72
C GLY A 837 7.00 35.65 -2.92
N PHE A 838 6.00 36.06 -3.68
CA PHE A 838 4.85 35.21 -4.00
C PHE A 838 5.10 34.34 -5.23
N GLY A 839 4.59 33.11 -5.20
CA GLY A 839 4.60 32.22 -6.35
C GLY A 839 3.39 31.27 -6.37
N VAL A 840 3.17 30.71 -7.54
CA VAL A 840 2.10 29.75 -7.81
C VAL A 840 2.66 28.59 -8.61
N ALA A 841 2.51 27.37 -8.09
CA ALA A 841 2.81 26.13 -8.81
C ALA A 841 1.51 25.33 -8.96
N GLY A 842 1.21 24.84 -10.16
CA GLY A 842 -0.01 24.10 -10.40
C GLY A 842 0.11 23.11 -11.52
N SER A 843 -0.68 22.05 -11.44
CA SER A 843 -0.78 21.03 -12.48
C SER A 843 -2.22 20.58 -12.69
N ALA A 844 -2.52 20.18 -13.90
CA ALA A 844 -3.79 19.58 -14.28
C ALA A 844 -3.52 18.40 -15.21
N THR A 845 -4.04 17.23 -14.85
CA THR A 845 -3.92 16.00 -15.63
C THR A 845 -5.31 15.49 -15.94
N TYR A 846 -5.52 15.15 -17.20
CA TYR A 846 -6.70 14.47 -17.70
C TYR A 846 -6.29 13.15 -18.34
N ILE A 847 -6.97 12.05 -17.99
CA ILE A 847 -6.69 10.69 -18.45
C ILE A 847 -7.99 10.04 -18.91
N ASP A 848 -7.98 9.47 -20.12
CA ASP A 848 -9.02 8.59 -20.64
C ASP A 848 -8.40 7.20 -20.88
N ALA A 849 -8.76 6.22 -20.06
CA ALA A 849 -8.26 4.85 -20.16
C ALA A 849 -9.41 3.90 -20.44
N LYS A 850 -9.19 2.98 -21.38
CA LYS A 850 -10.19 1.99 -21.81
C LYS A 850 -9.51 0.65 -22.05
N LEU A 851 -10.00 -0.36 -21.35
CA LEU A 851 -9.74 -1.75 -21.70
C LEU A 851 -10.85 -2.27 -22.62
N ASP A 852 -10.52 -3.16 -23.55
CA ASP A 852 -11.42 -3.62 -24.61
C ASP A 852 -12.66 -4.34 -24.07
N ASN A 853 -12.59 -4.90 -22.86
CA ASN A 853 -13.72 -5.53 -22.18
C ASN A 853 -14.55 -4.53 -21.32
N GLY A 854 -14.17 -3.24 -21.29
CA GLY A 854 -14.83 -2.21 -20.49
C GLY A 854 -14.40 -2.15 -19.02
N SER A 855 -13.47 -3.00 -18.57
CA SER A 855 -12.94 -2.92 -17.20
C SER A 855 -12.12 -1.64 -16.99
N LEU A 856 -12.13 -1.14 -15.77
CA LEU A 856 -11.33 0.01 -15.34
C LEU A 856 -9.90 -0.44 -14.95
N ILE A 857 -8.96 0.46 -15.14
CA ILE A 857 -7.58 0.26 -14.67
C ILE A 857 -7.49 0.69 -13.20
N PRO A 858 -7.00 -0.17 -12.28
CA PRO A 858 -6.86 0.18 -10.89
C PRO A 858 -5.89 1.35 -10.65
N GLY A 859 -6.29 2.28 -9.78
CA GLY A 859 -5.54 3.50 -9.48
C GLY A 859 -5.84 4.69 -10.39
N GLN A 860 -6.53 4.46 -11.51
CA GLN A 860 -6.83 5.50 -12.46
C GLN A 860 -7.93 6.44 -11.95
N SER A 861 -7.60 7.75 -11.97
CA SER A 861 -8.57 8.84 -11.86
C SER A 861 -8.56 9.64 -13.16
N ASP A 862 -9.75 9.98 -13.68
CA ASP A 862 -9.86 10.72 -14.95
C ASP A 862 -9.28 12.13 -14.85
N ARG A 863 -9.28 12.71 -13.66
CA ARG A 863 -8.82 14.08 -13.41
C ARG A 863 -8.03 14.15 -12.12
N VAL A 864 -6.84 14.74 -12.23
CA VAL A 864 -6.00 15.09 -11.08
C VAL A 864 -5.59 16.55 -11.23
N LEU A 865 -5.84 17.34 -10.20
CA LEU A 865 -5.49 18.76 -10.15
C LEU A 865 -4.64 19.01 -8.91
N SER A 866 -3.59 19.80 -9.02
CA SER A 866 -2.80 20.28 -7.90
C SER A 866 -2.56 21.78 -8.04
N LEU A 867 -2.63 22.50 -6.92
CA LEU A 867 -2.35 23.93 -6.86
C LEU A 867 -1.65 24.24 -5.55
N THR A 868 -0.46 24.80 -5.64
CA THR A 868 0.29 25.32 -4.50
C THR A 868 0.49 26.83 -4.70
N THR A 869 0.14 27.59 -3.69
CA THR A 869 0.47 29.01 -3.60
C THR A 869 1.41 29.21 -2.43
N TYR A 870 2.42 30.03 -2.62
CA TYR A 870 3.40 30.29 -1.57
C TYR A 870 3.83 31.76 -1.53
N TYR A 871 4.29 32.16 -0.35
CA TYR A 871 5.04 33.37 -0.12
C TYR A 871 6.31 33.04 0.64
N GLU A 872 7.45 33.45 0.11
CA GLU A 872 8.75 33.23 0.73
C GLU A 872 9.60 34.50 0.58
N LYS A 873 9.95 35.11 1.72
CA LYS A 873 10.81 36.28 1.77
C LYS A 873 11.38 36.50 3.16
N ASP A 874 12.66 36.87 3.25
CA ASP A 874 13.36 37.27 4.50
C ASP A 874 13.19 36.17 5.62
N GLY A 875 13.29 34.92 5.26
CA GLY A 875 13.12 33.77 6.14
C GLY A 875 11.66 33.40 6.48
N PHE A 876 10.69 34.24 6.16
CA PHE A 876 9.28 33.94 6.38
C PHE A 876 8.68 33.22 5.19
N GLU A 877 7.96 32.14 5.45
CA GLU A 877 7.34 31.30 4.43
C GLU A 877 5.91 30.94 4.83
N VAL A 878 5.00 31.03 3.86
CA VAL A 878 3.62 30.52 3.95
C VAL A 878 3.31 29.74 2.69
N ARG A 879 2.70 28.58 2.85
CA ARG A 879 2.29 27.70 1.74
C ARG A 879 0.88 27.18 1.94
N PHE A 880 0.09 27.18 0.89
CA PHE A 880 -1.18 26.49 0.77
C PHE A 880 -1.09 25.52 -0.41
N ALA A 881 -1.39 24.26 -0.20
CA ALA A 881 -1.38 23.24 -1.24
C ALA A 881 -2.73 22.53 -1.28
N GLY A 882 -3.36 22.53 -2.44
CA GLY A 882 -4.61 21.83 -2.71
C GLY A 882 -4.42 20.74 -3.75
N THR A 883 -4.92 19.56 -3.51
CA THR A 883 -4.97 18.47 -4.49
C THR A 883 -6.39 17.96 -4.64
N LYS A 884 -6.79 17.64 -5.87
CA LYS A 884 -8.10 17.07 -6.18
C LYS A 884 -7.94 15.94 -7.17
N ARG A 885 -8.53 14.77 -6.86
CA ARG A 885 -8.64 13.66 -7.79
C ARG A 885 -10.09 13.20 -7.91
N SER A 886 -10.46 12.66 -9.08
CA SER A 886 -11.77 12.03 -9.28
C SER A 886 -11.81 10.61 -8.71
N ASP A 887 -12.99 9.99 -8.73
CA ASP A 887 -13.19 8.61 -8.29
C ASP A 887 -12.26 7.64 -9.03
N PHE A 888 -11.94 6.53 -8.38
CA PHE A 888 -11.03 5.53 -8.94
C PHE A 888 -11.30 4.13 -8.36
N LEU A 889 -10.96 3.12 -9.16
CA LEU A 889 -10.93 1.73 -8.70
C LEU A 889 -9.62 1.46 -7.95
N THR A 890 -9.69 0.77 -6.82
CA THR A 890 -8.50 0.34 -6.10
C THR A 890 -8.61 -1.08 -5.58
N TYR A 891 -7.50 -1.63 -5.11
CA TYR A 891 -7.45 -2.86 -4.36
C TYR A 891 -7.37 -2.55 -2.87
N GLN A 892 -8.16 -3.22 -2.07
CA GLN A 892 -8.13 -3.12 -0.62
C GLN A 892 -8.17 -4.50 0.01
N ARG A 893 -7.66 -4.61 1.23
CA ARG A 893 -7.70 -5.85 1.98
C ARG A 893 -9.03 -5.94 2.73
N GLY A 894 -9.82 -6.97 2.43
CA GLY A 894 -11.09 -7.28 3.09
C GLY A 894 -10.92 -7.87 4.49
N GLY A 895 -12.03 -8.13 5.17
CA GLY A 895 -12.06 -8.68 6.52
C GLY A 895 -11.43 -10.08 6.65
N SER A 896 -11.51 -10.90 5.61
CA SER A 896 -10.88 -12.22 5.52
C SER A 896 -9.38 -12.18 5.16
N ASN A 897 -8.77 -11.00 5.17
CA ASN A 897 -7.39 -10.75 4.74
C ASN A 897 -7.12 -11.03 3.25
N LYS A 898 -8.17 -11.13 2.44
CA LYS A 898 -8.10 -11.23 0.97
C LYS A 898 -8.11 -9.86 0.33
N ILE A 899 -7.50 -9.72 -0.85
CA ILE A 899 -7.56 -8.51 -1.64
C ILE A 899 -8.90 -8.45 -2.39
N GLU A 900 -9.55 -7.32 -2.29
CA GLU A 900 -10.84 -7.02 -2.92
C GLU A 900 -10.74 -5.72 -3.72
N THR A 901 -11.57 -5.58 -4.75
CA THR A 901 -11.70 -4.33 -5.50
C THR A 901 -12.76 -3.44 -4.87
N ALA A 902 -12.49 -2.13 -4.84
CA ALA A 902 -13.43 -1.13 -4.36
C ALA A 902 -13.36 0.14 -5.22
N THR A 903 -14.48 0.78 -5.45
CA THR A 903 -14.51 2.13 -6.01
C THR A 903 -14.40 3.12 -4.87
N ARG A 904 -13.37 3.97 -4.91
CA ARG A 904 -13.14 5.07 -3.98
C ARG A 904 -13.67 6.36 -4.55
N ASN A 905 -14.39 7.12 -3.74
CA ASN A 905 -14.80 8.47 -4.09
C ASN A 905 -13.58 9.39 -4.22
N GLY A 906 -13.67 10.32 -5.17
CA GLY A 906 -12.68 11.36 -5.35
C GLY A 906 -12.63 12.31 -4.17
N VAL A 907 -11.44 12.86 -3.92
CA VAL A 907 -11.19 13.73 -2.76
C VAL A 907 -10.60 15.06 -3.17
N THR A 908 -10.84 16.09 -2.33
CA THR A 908 -10.17 17.38 -2.40
C THR A 908 -9.46 17.61 -1.07
N LEU A 909 -8.15 17.55 -1.06
CA LEU A 909 -7.31 17.78 0.12
C LEU A 909 -6.79 19.21 0.10
N LEU A 910 -6.70 19.83 1.26
CA LEU A 910 -6.07 21.13 1.47
C LEU A 910 -5.08 21.01 2.64
N ASP A 911 -3.85 21.42 2.39
CA ASP A 911 -2.78 21.50 3.38
C ASP A 911 -2.29 22.95 3.47
N ALA A 912 -1.80 23.34 4.63
CA ALA A 912 -1.21 24.65 4.85
C ALA A 912 0.02 24.56 5.74
N GLN A 913 0.97 25.45 5.51
CA GLN A 913 2.18 25.57 6.32
C GLN A 913 2.55 27.04 6.49
N ILE A 914 3.04 27.37 7.67
CA ILE A 914 3.72 28.61 7.96
C ILE A 914 5.04 28.31 8.62
N SER A 915 6.14 28.91 8.18
CA SER A 915 7.46 28.69 8.75
C SER A 915 8.28 29.98 8.82
N TYR A 916 9.29 29.97 9.69
CA TYR A 916 10.29 30.99 9.81
C TYR A 916 11.67 30.40 9.97
N ASP A 917 12.60 30.76 9.07
CA ASP A 917 14.02 30.43 9.15
C ASP A 917 14.78 31.58 9.82
N PHE A 918 15.27 31.34 11.03
CA PHE A 918 16.00 32.34 11.82
C PHE A 918 17.41 32.62 11.26
N SER A 919 17.89 31.88 10.26
CA SER A 919 19.16 32.18 9.60
C SER A 919 19.19 33.54 8.94
N GLU A 920 18.02 34.02 8.50
CA GLU A 920 17.80 35.32 7.87
C GLU A 920 17.50 36.42 8.89
N SER A 921 17.42 36.10 10.17
CA SER A 921 17.10 37.06 11.24
C SER A 921 18.32 37.70 11.86
N ASP A 922 18.10 38.85 12.56
CA ASP A 922 19.12 39.49 13.38
C ASP A 922 19.45 38.72 14.70
N PHE A 923 18.70 37.66 15.01
CA PHE A 923 18.91 36.83 16.19
C PHE A 923 20.04 35.82 15.98
N THR A 924 21.28 36.27 16.11
CA THR A 924 22.49 35.45 15.87
C THR A 924 22.54 34.14 16.66
N GLN A 925 21.86 34.07 17.81
CA GLN A 925 21.79 32.86 18.66
C GLN A 925 20.83 31.78 18.13
N LEU A 926 19.94 32.15 17.21
CA LEU A 926 18.96 31.26 16.62
C LEU A 926 19.28 30.93 15.15
N LYS A 927 20.42 31.39 14.64
CA LYS A 927 20.84 31.04 13.28
C LYS A 927 20.93 29.53 13.11
N GLY A 928 20.34 29.03 12.03
CA GLY A 928 20.20 27.60 11.76
C GLY A 928 18.89 26.97 12.29
N LEU A 929 18.13 27.69 13.12
CA LEU A 929 16.82 27.23 13.56
C LEU A 929 15.73 27.61 12.55
N ARG A 930 14.94 26.63 12.13
CA ARG A 930 13.66 26.84 11.43
C ARG A 930 12.53 26.26 12.26
N VAL A 931 11.46 27.02 12.41
CA VAL A 931 10.24 26.58 13.08
C VAL A 931 9.09 26.61 12.09
N SER A 932 8.31 25.54 12.00
CA SER A 932 7.13 25.50 11.13
C SER A 932 5.92 24.90 11.84
N LEU A 933 4.77 25.43 11.50
CA LEU A 933 3.45 24.92 11.84
C LEU A 933 2.78 24.45 10.55
N GLN A 934 2.37 23.22 10.52
CA GLN A 934 1.72 22.59 9.36
C GLN A 934 0.36 22.03 9.78
N GLY A 935 -0.63 22.12 8.88
CA GLY A 935 -1.90 21.44 8.97
C GLY A 935 -2.15 20.66 7.70
N THR A 936 -2.51 19.38 7.83
CA THR A 936 -2.85 18.49 6.71
C THR A 936 -4.32 18.08 6.78
N ASN A 937 -4.90 17.76 5.62
CA ASN A 937 -6.32 17.42 5.50
C ASN A 937 -7.26 18.47 6.12
N LEU A 938 -6.98 19.76 5.93
CA LEU A 938 -7.77 20.86 6.51
C LEU A 938 -9.23 20.89 6.02
N THR A 939 -9.54 20.19 4.95
CA THR A 939 -10.89 19.98 4.42
C THR A 939 -11.67 18.87 5.14
N ASP A 940 -11.05 18.18 6.08
CA ASP A 940 -11.65 17.05 6.85
C ASP A 940 -12.27 16.00 5.92
N VAL A 941 -11.52 15.58 4.90
CA VAL A 941 -12.02 14.64 3.90
C VAL A 941 -12.00 13.23 4.44
N ASP A 942 -13.10 12.51 4.22
CA ASP A 942 -13.25 11.10 4.54
C ASP A 942 -12.80 10.21 3.37
N GLU A 943 -12.36 8.99 3.68
CA GLU A 943 -12.17 7.95 2.69
C GLU A 943 -13.48 7.17 2.52
N GLU A 944 -14.07 7.21 1.33
CA GLU A 944 -15.34 6.56 1.06
C GLU A 944 -15.24 5.56 -0.10
N SER A 945 -15.92 4.41 0.08
CA SER A 945 -16.21 3.47 -0.99
C SER A 945 -17.71 3.37 -1.19
N VAL A 946 -18.13 3.20 -2.43
CA VAL A 946 -19.55 3.13 -2.80
C VAL A 946 -19.83 1.84 -3.59
N ASP A 947 -21.09 1.41 -3.56
CA ASP A 947 -21.58 0.34 -4.43
C ASP A 947 -21.87 0.86 -5.86
N SER A 948 -22.35 -0.03 -6.73
CA SER A 948 -22.71 0.31 -8.12
C SER A 948 -23.85 1.33 -8.25
N ASN A 949 -24.61 1.58 -7.18
CA ASN A 949 -25.68 2.58 -7.13
C ASN A 949 -25.23 3.91 -6.51
N GLY A 950 -23.96 4.04 -6.16
CA GLY A 950 -23.40 5.22 -5.52
C GLY A 950 -23.76 5.34 -4.03
N ILE A 951 -24.16 4.25 -3.36
CA ILE A 951 -24.48 4.23 -1.94
C ILE A 951 -23.21 3.89 -1.16
N VAL A 952 -22.91 4.66 -0.12
CA VAL A 952 -21.71 4.46 0.70
C VAL A 952 -21.74 3.10 1.39
N THR A 953 -20.78 2.25 1.09
CA THR A 953 -20.58 0.93 1.71
C THR A 953 -19.56 0.99 2.83
N THR A 954 -18.55 1.85 2.70
CA THR A 954 -17.53 2.07 3.74
C THR A 954 -17.18 3.54 3.78
N ARG A 955 -17.12 4.11 4.98
CA ARG A 955 -16.56 5.46 5.23
C ARG A 955 -15.58 5.38 6.37
N ARG A 956 -14.41 6.02 6.22
CA ARG A 956 -13.41 6.17 7.25
C ARG A 956 -13.11 7.65 7.45
N GLN A 957 -13.23 8.13 8.68
CA GLN A 957 -13.03 9.52 9.06
C GLN A 957 -11.78 9.63 9.92
N PHE A 958 -10.85 10.50 9.57
CA PHE A 958 -9.56 10.67 10.25
C PHE A 958 -9.44 12.03 10.94
N GLY A 959 -9.97 13.09 10.34
CA GLY A 959 -9.80 14.46 10.78
C GLY A 959 -8.51 15.11 10.25
N PRO A 960 -8.40 16.42 10.39
CA PRO A 960 -7.16 17.17 10.20
C PRO A 960 -6.07 16.79 11.19
N THR A 961 -4.80 16.91 10.75
CA THR A 961 -3.62 16.72 11.61
C THR A 961 -2.78 17.98 11.60
N TYR A 962 -2.30 18.39 12.77
CA TYR A 962 -1.44 19.55 12.98
C TYR A 962 -0.06 19.12 13.46
N MET A 963 0.98 19.73 12.91
CA MET A 963 2.37 19.41 13.25
C MET A 963 3.14 20.70 13.56
N LEU A 964 3.88 20.69 14.66
CA LEU A 964 4.85 21.70 15.01
C LEU A 964 6.25 21.12 14.85
N ASN A 965 7.03 21.69 13.92
CA ASN A 965 8.35 21.19 13.59
C ASN A 965 9.42 22.18 14.01
N PHE A 966 10.53 21.65 14.52
CA PHE A 966 11.76 22.37 14.84
C PHE A 966 12.88 21.70 14.06
N ASN A 967 13.56 22.44 13.23
CA ASN A 967 14.74 21.99 12.50
C ASN A 967 15.91 22.89 12.88
N TYR A 968 17.01 22.30 13.30
CA TYR A 968 18.22 23.04 13.65
C TYR A 968 19.42 22.49 12.88
N ALA A 969 20.00 23.32 12.02
CA ALA A 969 21.22 23.02 11.30
C ALA A 969 22.43 23.70 11.97
N PHE A 970 23.41 22.90 12.34
CA PHE A 970 24.71 23.37 12.82
C PHE A 970 25.61 23.67 11.61
N TYR A 971 26.15 24.88 11.56
CA TYR A 971 27.02 25.36 10.48
C TYR A 971 28.48 25.40 10.93
#